data_cc29e3f781e7d62628ef9a31db252284
#
_entry.id   cc29e3f781e7d62628ef9a31db252284
#
_cell.length_a   1.000
_cell.length_b   1.000
_cell.length_c   1.000
_cell.angle_alpha   90.00
_cell.angle_beta   90.00
_cell.angle_gamma   90.00
#
_symmetry.space_group_name_H-M   'P 1'
#
loop_
_entity.id
_entity.type
_entity.pdbx_description
1 polymer ?
#
loop_
_entity_poly.entity_id
_entity_poly.type
_entity_poly.pdbx_seq_one_letter_code
_entity_poly.pdbx_strand_id
1 'polypeptide(L)'
;MQSKGAIRLVAILLAAACLWQLSFTLVSKIQENRAEKYAQKAVEAYQNSAAFLKVADADKAFCLDSIRKESSRWYLDSISSEKVYLGYTYKSVKEKEINLGLDLKGGMNVMLQVQLEDLVKALSDNNQTPEFKEAIALAKERSVNSREDFITLFETAWKEVGGGTPLAQIFGTYEMRDKVKPESTDAQVIDVIRKEAASAISNSFNVLRNRIDRFGVTQPSIQQLGNSGRILVELPGVKEPERVRKLLQGTASLEFWATYENSEIFPFLQEANSVLAQLLAADEEETVVEEQASKEGDILSEEINSNETDAKAEEAYRKANPLFSVLQPAVFNGRVAKGACIGYANYSDTAKINKWLKLPQVDALFPAEFKPMWTVKPSQNIPGGNTFELVAIKSTSRDGKAPLDGGVVTDARVQYGNTGGNPEVSMSMNGEGASAWARMTGDNIGKQIAIVLDGMIYSYPVVNSKIEGGSSQITGNFTLEEAEDLANVLKSGKLPAPATIVQEQVVGPSLGAESINAGLISFIIAFCLVLLYMILFYQGAGLVADIALLCNVLFLFGTLVSFGAVLTLPGIAGLVLTLGMAVDANVIIYERIKEELRAGKGLGKAITDGYANAYSAIIDGQITTALTGVVLFIFGSGPVQGFATTLIIGIITSVLTSIFITRIIFDDRVAKGRNITFDNKFTRNFLQNTKVDFLGKRKITYIISGALIIASILSISFKGFTYGVDFTGGRTFVVRFDQNVQAEEIRSAVTTAFDAAAAQNNVENTATEVKQFGGDSQMKITTTYKVNEESTDVDAEVEEVLYNALKAFFVEDISIDQFRSTLDNPNGIISSDKVGPTIANDIKRDAIIAVFIALIVIFAYIAVRFKNWTWGLGGVTSLAHTAIIVIGFFSFFSGILPFTLDVDQTFIAAILTIIGYAINDNVVIFDRIREYRGLHPKAELKTNINAALNSTLSRTLNTSVTTLVVMLAIAIFGGEVIRGLAVALILGIVIGTYASIFIGTPIMYDVTNAILKKKAAKSK
;
A
#
# COMPACT_ATOMS: atom_id res chain seq x y z
N MET A 1 -3.75 44.12 -18.90
CA MET A 1 -2.57 43.61 -18.21
C MET A 1 -1.40 44.63 -18.42
N GLN A 2 -1.08 45.38 -17.38
CA GLN A 2 -0.04 46.47 -17.46
C GLN A 2 1.41 45.94 -17.47
N SER A 3 1.66 44.66 -17.28
CA SER A 3 3.02 44.09 -17.20
C SER A 3 3.22 42.82 -18.07
N LYS A 4 3.05 42.94 -19.41
CA LYS A 4 3.31 41.83 -20.34
C LYS A 4 4.72 41.24 -20.23
N GLY A 5 5.72 42.14 -19.93
CA GLY A 5 7.12 41.73 -19.71
C GLY A 5 7.32 40.87 -18.47
N ALA A 6 6.67 41.21 -17.36
CA ALA A 6 6.79 40.49 -16.11
C ALA A 6 6.23 39.04 -16.24
N ILE A 7 5.09 38.90 -16.91
CA ILE A 7 4.48 37.56 -17.12
C ILE A 7 5.36 36.67 -18.03
N ARG A 8 5.95 37.25 -19.10
CA ARG A 8 6.93 36.56 -19.95
C ARG A 8 8.15 36.11 -19.16
N LEU A 9 8.68 37.01 -18.32
CA LEU A 9 9.84 36.69 -17.49
C LEU A 9 9.54 35.55 -16.52
N VAL A 10 8.39 35.59 -15.82
CA VAL A 10 7.96 34.53 -14.89
C VAL A 10 7.80 33.20 -15.63
N ALA A 11 7.15 33.18 -16.81
CA ALA A 11 6.99 31.97 -17.59
C ALA A 11 8.34 31.36 -18.03
N ILE A 12 9.29 32.18 -18.44
CA ILE A 12 10.64 31.74 -18.84
C ILE A 12 11.41 31.22 -17.64
N LEU A 13 11.36 31.90 -16.49
CA LEU A 13 12.03 31.47 -15.27
C LEU A 13 11.44 30.13 -14.76
N LEU A 14 10.13 30.00 -14.80
CA LEU A 14 9.46 28.74 -14.42
C LEU A 14 9.86 27.60 -15.36
N ALA A 15 9.87 27.82 -16.67
CA ALA A 15 10.31 26.82 -17.65
C ALA A 15 11.78 26.44 -17.41
N ALA A 16 12.65 27.42 -17.15
CA ALA A 16 14.06 27.16 -16.86
C ALA A 16 14.22 26.35 -15.55
N ALA A 17 13.46 26.67 -14.51
CA ALA A 17 13.48 25.93 -13.24
C ALA A 17 13.01 24.49 -13.42
N CYS A 18 11.92 24.26 -14.20
CA CYS A 18 11.43 22.93 -14.48
C CYS A 18 12.43 22.12 -15.32
N LEU A 19 13.05 22.72 -16.34
CA LEU A 19 14.10 22.07 -17.14
C LEU A 19 15.32 21.72 -16.29
N TRP A 20 15.72 22.63 -15.41
CA TRP A 20 16.79 22.39 -14.46
C TRP A 20 16.49 21.17 -13.58
N GLN A 21 15.30 21.12 -13.01
CA GLN A 21 14.91 20.02 -12.13
C GLN A 21 14.83 18.68 -12.88
N LEU A 22 14.27 18.66 -14.08
CA LEU A 22 14.19 17.46 -14.92
C LEU A 22 15.55 16.98 -15.41
N SER A 23 16.57 17.88 -15.49
CA SER A 23 17.91 17.48 -15.91
C SER A 23 18.58 16.49 -14.95
N PHE A 24 18.23 16.49 -13.67
CA PHE A 24 18.73 15.50 -12.70
C PHE A 24 18.30 14.08 -13.08
N THR A 25 17.03 13.88 -13.46
CA THR A 25 16.52 12.59 -13.93
C THR A 25 17.24 12.13 -15.19
N LEU A 26 17.51 13.05 -16.14
CA LEU A 26 18.24 12.71 -17.36
C LEU A 26 19.68 12.28 -17.05
N VAL A 27 20.36 13.00 -16.17
CA VAL A 27 21.75 12.68 -15.78
C VAL A 27 21.82 11.35 -15.03
N SER A 28 20.89 11.09 -14.10
CA SER A 28 20.79 9.80 -13.42
C SER A 28 20.65 8.65 -14.42
N LYS A 29 19.74 8.77 -15.38
CA LYS A 29 19.52 7.78 -16.43
C LYS A 29 20.75 7.54 -17.30
N ILE A 30 21.52 8.59 -17.61
CA ILE A 30 22.77 8.47 -18.36
C ILE A 30 23.81 7.64 -17.58
N GLN A 31 23.90 7.85 -16.25
CA GLN A 31 24.84 7.09 -15.43
C GLN A 31 24.41 5.63 -15.27
N GLU A 32 23.13 5.36 -15.10
CA GLU A 32 22.57 4.00 -15.07
C GLU A 32 22.83 3.25 -16.38
N ASN A 33 22.65 3.90 -17.53
CA ASN A 33 22.97 3.31 -18.82
C ASN A 33 24.48 3.03 -18.98
N ARG A 34 25.35 3.82 -18.35
CA ARG A 34 26.80 3.57 -18.32
C ARG A 34 27.13 2.38 -17.43
N ALA A 35 26.48 2.26 -16.28
CA ALA A 35 26.61 1.11 -15.39
C ALA A 35 26.18 -0.19 -16.07
N GLU A 36 25.09 -0.16 -16.81
CA GLU A 36 24.60 -1.32 -17.55
C GLU A 36 25.59 -1.75 -18.66
N LYS A 37 26.17 -0.78 -19.40
CA LYS A 37 27.22 -1.08 -20.39
C LYS A 37 28.50 -1.64 -19.75
N TYR A 38 28.83 -1.17 -18.54
CA TYR A 38 29.95 -1.71 -17.78
C TYR A 38 29.65 -3.17 -17.34
N ALA A 39 28.45 -3.41 -16.84
CA ALA A 39 28.00 -4.73 -16.44
C ALA A 39 27.98 -5.73 -17.61
N GLN A 40 27.50 -5.30 -18.79
CA GLN A 40 27.53 -6.14 -19.98
C GLN A 40 28.95 -6.56 -20.38
N LYS A 41 29.93 -5.64 -20.30
CA LYS A 41 31.35 -5.99 -20.53
C LYS A 41 31.90 -6.96 -19.51
N ALA A 42 31.47 -6.83 -18.22
CA ALA A 42 31.87 -7.77 -17.20
C ALA A 42 31.28 -9.17 -17.43
N VAL A 43 30.03 -9.26 -17.86
CA VAL A 43 29.38 -10.51 -18.28
C VAL A 43 30.09 -11.15 -19.46
N GLU A 44 30.42 -10.39 -20.53
CA GLU A 44 31.18 -10.89 -21.69
C GLU A 44 32.57 -11.40 -21.27
N ALA A 45 33.25 -10.68 -20.38
CA ALA A 45 34.54 -11.10 -19.85
C ALA A 45 34.45 -12.40 -19.06
N TYR A 46 33.41 -12.56 -18.26
CA TYR A 46 33.16 -13.78 -17.48
C TYR A 46 32.77 -14.97 -18.37
N GLN A 47 31.90 -14.76 -19.36
CA GLN A 47 31.52 -15.79 -20.33
C GLN A 47 32.75 -16.38 -21.05
N ASN A 48 33.78 -15.59 -21.30
CA ASN A 48 35.02 -16.00 -21.93
C ASN A 48 36.04 -16.57 -20.92
N SER A 49 35.72 -16.66 -19.65
CA SER A 49 36.62 -17.15 -18.59
C SER A 49 36.58 -18.67 -18.44
N ALA A 50 37.68 -19.26 -17.99
CA ALA A 50 37.76 -20.69 -17.66
C ALA A 50 36.86 -21.06 -16.44
N ALA A 51 36.44 -20.09 -15.62
CA ALA A 51 35.53 -20.27 -14.52
C ALA A 51 34.09 -20.56 -14.98
N PHE A 52 33.64 -19.88 -16.04
CA PHE A 52 32.30 -20.09 -16.59
C PHE A 52 32.13 -21.49 -17.21
N LEU A 53 33.20 -22.05 -17.78
CA LEU A 53 33.15 -23.39 -18.36
C LEU A 53 32.97 -24.50 -17.32
N LYS A 54 33.20 -24.21 -16.04
CA LYS A 54 33.03 -25.16 -14.90
C LYS A 54 31.65 -25.06 -14.24
N VAL A 55 30.85 -24.06 -14.59
CA VAL A 55 29.52 -23.88 -14.05
C VAL A 55 28.57 -24.87 -14.72
N ALA A 56 27.69 -25.50 -13.95
CA ALA A 56 26.65 -26.38 -14.48
C ALA A 56 25.71 -25.63 -15.43
N ASP A 57 25.24 -26.28 -16.49
CA ASP A 57 24.43 -25.61 -17.52
C ASP A 57 23.17 -24.96 -16.95
N ALA A 58 22.56 -25.56 -15.92
CA ALA A 58 21.41 -25.04 -15.20
C ALA A 58 21.71 -23.70 -14.47
N ASP A 59 22.92 -23.50 -13.97
CA ASP A 59 23.31 -22.36 -13.16
C ASP A 59 23.93 -21.21 -13.96
N LYS A 60 24.24 -21.45 -15.24
CA LYS A 60 24.93 -20.48 -16.11
C LYS A 60 24.17 -19.16 -16.23
N ALA A 61 22.85 -19.23 -16.44
CA ALA A 61 22.01 -18.05 -16.59
C ALA A 61 21.99 -17.23 -15.29
N PHE A 62 21.86 -17.90 -14.16
CA PHE A 62 21.87 -17.28 -12.84
C PHE A 62 23.22 -16.59 -12.54
N CYS A 63 24.35 -17.26 -12.82
CA CYS A 63 25.66 -16.68 -12.62
C CYS A 63 25.90 -15.42 -13.48
N LEU A 64 25.45 -15.43 -14.74
CA LEU A 64 25.59 -14.26 -15.62
C LEU A 64 24.75 -13.07 -15.15
N ASP A 65 23.52 -13.32 -14.71
CA ASP A 65 22.65 -12.27 -14.18
C ASP A 65 23.18 -11.71 -12.85
N SER A 66 23.70 -12.58 -11.98
CA SER A 66 24.33 -12.17 -10.72
C SER A 66 25.54 -11.26 -10.97
N ILE A 67 26.45 -11.62 -11.89
CA ILE A 67 27.60 -10.81 -12.25
C ILE A 67 27.17 -9.48 -12.86
N ARG A 68 26.15 -9.50 -13.71
CA ARG A 68 25.59 -8.28 -14.30
C ARG A 68 25.09 -7.33 -13.21
N LYS A 69 24.28 -7.84 -12.28
CA LYS A 69 23.72 -7.05 -11.17
C LYS A 69 24.82 -6.50 -10.25
N GLU A 70 25.78 -7.34 -9.88
CA GLU A 70 26.88 -6.95 -8.99
C GLU A 70 27.81 -5.92 -9.64
N SER A 71 28.17 -6.13 -10.89
CA SER A 71 29.04 -5.19 -11.64
C SER A 71 28.36 -3.85 -11.86
N SER A 72 27.05 -3.82 -12.15
CA SER A 72 26.29 -2.59 -12.27
C SER A 72 26.21 -1.84 -10.93
N ARG A 73 25.95 -2.55 -9.82
CA ARG A 73 25.92 -1.99 -8.46
C ARG A 73 27.29 -1.42 -8.10
N TRP A 74 28.34 -2.19 -8.27
CA TRP A 74 29.70 -1.73 -7.99
C TRP A 74 30.07 -0.44 -8.73
N TYR A 75 29.71 -0.34 -10.02
CA TYR A 75 29.94 0.88 -10.81
C TYR A 75 29.21 2.08 -10.20
N LEU A 76 27.93 1.95 -9.86
CA LEU A 76 27.13 3.04 -9.30
C LEU A 76 27.62 3.45 -7.91
N ASP A 77 28.02 2.50 -7.08
CA ASP A 77 28.60 2.75 -5.75
C ASP A 77 29.96 3.46 -5.87
N SER A 78 30.79 3.09 -6.83
CA SER A 78 32.08 3.73 -7.07
C SER A 78 31.96 5.21 -7.41
N ILE A 79 30.93 5.61 -8.16
CA ILE A 79 30.66 7.00 -8.52
C ILE A 79 29.77 7.75 -7.53
N SER A 80 29.30 7.08 -6.48
CA SER A 80 28.31 7.62 -5.54
C SER A 80 28.72 8.97 -4.95
N SER A 81 29.99 9.12 -4.59
CA SER A 81 30.58 10.35 -4.05
C SER A 81 31.24 11.25 -5.11
N GLU A 82 31.27 10.81 -6.38
CA GLU A 82 31.85 11.61 -7.46
C GLU A 82 30.92 12.70 -7.96
N LYS A 83 31.45 13.86 -8.31
CA LYS A 83 30.71 14.98 -8.90
C LYS A 83 30.40 14.70 -10.35
N VAL A 84 29.16 14.26 -10.64
CA VAL A 84 28.72 13.86 -11.98
C VAL A 84 27.96 14.97 -12.74
N TYR A 85 27.44 16.00 -12.03
CA TYR A 85 26.63 17.06 -12.64
C TYR A 85 26.75 18.39 -11.88
N LEU A 86 27.33 19.42 -12.51
CA LEU A 86 27.41 20.80 -12.03
C LEU A 86 27.78 20.95 -10.52
N GLY A 87 28.64 20.06 -10.04
CA GLY A 87 29.10 20.05 -8.65
C GLY A 87 28.31 19.12 -7.73
N TYR A 88 27.22 18.54 -8.19
CA TYR A 88 26.44 17.54 -7.44
C TYR A 88 27.05 16.15 -7.60
N THR A 89 27.08 15.40 -6.50
CA THR A 89 27.50 13.98 -6.48
C THR A 89 26.41 13.12 -7.10
N TYR A 90 26.76 11.89 -7.56
CA TYR A 90 25.77 10.97 -8.11
C TYR A 90 24.65 10.69 -7.10
N LYS A 91 24.98 10.50 -5.81
CA LYS A 91 24.00 10.34 -4.74
C LYS A 91 23.01 11.52 -4.70
N SER A 92 23.51 12.76 -4.72
CA SER A 92 22.64 13.96 -4.71
C SER A 92 21.82 14.12 -6.00
N VAL A 93 22.33 13.64 -7.13
CA VAL A 93 21.58 13.62 -8.41
C VAL A 93 20.45 12.59 -8.32
N LYS A 94 20.73 11.42 -7.75
CA LYS A 94 19.77 10.33 -7.58
C LYS A 94 18.63 10.70 -6.63
N GLU A 95 18.92 11.44 -5.55
CA GLU A 95 17.93 11.95 -4.61
C GLU A 95 16.96 12.99 -5.24
N LYS A 96 17.37 13.62 -6.34
CA LYS A 96 16.59 14.67 -7.04
C LYS A 96 15.97 14.20 -8.35
N GLU A 97 16.05 12.93 -8.68
CA GLU A 97 15.35 12.39 -9.84
C GLU A 97 13.83 12.26 -9.59
N ILE A 98 13.06 11.96 -10.63
CA ILE A 98 11.64 11.67 -10.50
C ILE A 98 11.42 10.43 -9.67
N ASN A 99 10.60 10.54 -8.62
CA ASN A 99 10.24 9.42 -7.77
C ASN A 99 9.19 8.56 -8.45
N LEU A 100 9.53 7.30 -8.75
CA LEU A 100 8.61 6.32 -9.28
C LEU A 100 8.03 5.50 -8.14
N GLY A 101 6.71 5.35 -8.11
CA GLY A 101 6.01 4.56 -7.11
C GLY A 101 6.21 3.06 -7.28
N LEU A 102 5.68 2.32 -6.31
CA LEU A 102 5.72 0.87 -6.22
C LEU A 102 5.22 0.19 -7.51
N ASP A 103 4.08 0.63 -8.02
CA ASP A 103 3.43 0.06 -9.21
C ASP A 103 4.28 0.17 -10.47
N LEU A 104 5.26 1.09 -10.48
CA LEU A 104 6.13 1.35 -11.63
C LEU A 104 7.50 0.71 -11.45
N LYS A 105 8.12 0.86 -10.29
CA LYS A 105 9.50 0.39 -10.04
C LYS A 105 9.55 -1.03 -9.48
N GLY A 106 8.39 -1.56 -9.06
CA GLY A 106 8.33 -2.72 -8.19
C GLY A 106 8.75 -2.37 -6.77
N GLY A 107 8.69 -3.31 -5.85
CA GLY A 107 9.09 -3.13 -4.46
C GLY A 107 7.98 -3.49 -3.48
N MET A 108 7.94 -2.82 -2.33
CA MET A 108 7.05 -3.15 -1.22
C MET A 108 6.42 -1.89 -0.59
N ASN A 109 5.14 -1.97 -0.30
CA ASN A 109 4.40 -1.00 0.50
C ASN A 109 3.83 -1.71 1.73
N VAL A 110 4.04 -1.13 2.90
CA VAL A 110 3.63 -1.74 4.17
C VAL A 110 2.94 -0.71 5.04
N MET A 111 1.78 -1.05 5.56
CA MET A 111 1.14 -0.30 6.64
C MET A 111 1.37 -1.03 7.96
N LEU A 112 2.10 -0.39 8.86
CA LEU A 112 2.37 -0.87 10.20
C LEU A 112 1.37 -0.28 11.19
N GLN A 113 0.88 -1.09 12.11
CA GLN A 113 0.09 -0.68 13.27
C GLN A 113 0.91 -0.87 14.53
N VAL A 114 1.18 0.21 15.27
CA VAL A 114 1.80 0.13 16.59
C VAL A 114 0.80 -0.48 17.58
N GLN A 115 1.20 -1.53 18.28
CA GLN A 115 0.34 -2.28 19.20
C GLN A 115 0.17 -1.52 20.52
N LEU A 116 -0.85 -0.68 20.60
CA LEU A 116 -1.15 0.10 21.81
C LEU A 116 -1.65 -0.78 22.97
N GLU A 117 -2.20 -1.96 22.72
CA GLU A 117 -2.55 -2.96 23.71
C GLU A 117 -1.33 -3.32 24.58
N ASP A 118 -0.22 -3.66 23.95
CA ASP A 118 1.01 -4.05 24.61
C ASP A 118 1.65 -2.88 25.37
N LEU A 119 1.51 -1.67 24.83
CA LEU A 119 1.92 -0.45 25.53
C LEU A 119 1.12 -0.25 26.81
N VAL A 120 -0.21 -0.38 26.77
CA VAL A 120 -1.08 -0.23 27.96
C VAL A 120 -0.75 -1.30 29.00
N LYS A 121 -0.50 -2.54 28.58
CA LYS A 121 -0.03 -3.61 29.47
C LYS A 121 1.32 -3.27 30.10
N ALA A 122 2.29 -2.80 29.31
CA ALA A 122 3.61 -2.41 29.81
C ALA A 122 3.54 -1.26 30.82
N LEU A 123 2.73 -0.21 30.54
CA LEU A 123 2.54 0.93 31.46
C LEU A 123 1.89 0.53 32.80
N SER A 124 1.11 -0.55 32.81
CA SER A 124 0.52 -1.13 34.04
C SER A 124 1.43 -2.13 34.74
N ASP A 125 2.70 -2.26 34.31
CA ASP A 125 3.66 -3.29 34.77
C ASP A 125 3.11 -4.72 34.61
N ASN A 126 2.44 -4.97 33.46
CA ASN A 126 1.80 -6.24 33.14
C ASN A 126 0.81 -6.72 34.20
N ASN A 127 -0.03 -5.83 34.69
CA ASN A 127 -1.02 -6.12 35.71
C ASN A 127 -1.87 -7.34 35.34
N GLN A 128 -2.06 -8.27 36.31
CA GLN A 128 -2.72 -9.56 36.10
C GLN A 128 -4.13 -9.62 36.68
N THR A 129 -4.67 -8.48 37.16
CA THR A 129 -6.05 -8.47 37.72
C THR A 129 -7.06 -8.92 36.66
N PRO A 130 -8.08 -9.71 37.08
CA PRO A 130 -9.09 -10.22 36.15
C PRO A 130 -9.81 -9.09 35.39
N GLU A 131 -10.14 -8.01 36.10
CA GLU A 131 -10.86 -6.85 35.56
C GLU A 131 -10.02 -6.14 34.47
N PHE A 132 -8.72 -6.01 34.71
CA PHE A 132 -7.83 -5.39 33.72
C PHE A 132 -7.67 -6.26 32.47
N LYS A 133 -7.54 -7.58 32.63
CA LYS A 133 -7.47 -8.52 31.49
C LYS A 133 -8.76 -8.50 30.68
N GLU A 134 -9.90 -8.49 31.35
CA GLU A 134 -11.21 -8.46 30.70
C GLU A 134 -11.42 -7.13 29.95
N ALA A 135 -11.03 -5.99 30.55
CA ALA A 135 -11.11 -4.69 29.90
C ALA A 135 -10.21 -4.62 28.64
N ILE A 136 -9.00 -5.17 28.72
CA ILE A 136 -8.10 -5.25 27.56
C ILE A 136 -8.69 -6.15 26.45
N ALA A 137 -9.24 -7.32 26.82
CA ALA A 137 -9.83 -8.25 25.86
C ALA A 137 -11.07 -7.63 25.18
N LEU A 138 -11.93 -6.97 25.94
CA LEU A 138 -13.10 -6.27 25.41
C LEU A 138 -12.73 -5.09 24.51
N ALA A 139 -11.70 -4.31 24.90
CA ALA A 139 -11.18 -3.22 24.07
C ALA A 139 -10.61 -3.75 22.75
N LYS A 140 -9.90 -4.89 22.78
CA LYS A 140 -9.35 -5.56 21.59
C LYS A 140 -10.46 -6.06 20.67
N GLU A 141 -11.47 -6.74 21.19
CA GLU A 141 -12.62 -7.20 20.41
C GLU A 141 -13.32 -6.03 19.70
N ARG A 142 -13.54 -4.93 20.42
CA ARG A 142 -14.15 -3.72 19.87
C ARG A 142 -13.27 -3.04 18.82
N SER A 143 -11.95 -3.10 18.96
CA SER A 143 -11.02 -2.45 18.04
C SER A 143 -11.08 -3.02 16.61
N VAL A 144 -11.53 -4.26 16.43
CA VAL A 144 -11.71 -4.89 15.11
C VAL A 144 -12.78 -4.18 14.28
N ASN A 145 -13.80 -3.62 14.94
CA ASN A 145 -14.97 -3.01 14.29
C ASN A 145 -15.15 -1.53 14.61
N SER A 146 -14.24 -0.90 15.34
CA SER A 146 -14.33 0.50 15.78
C SER A 146 -13.19 1.33 15.20
N ARG A 147 -13.47 2.61 14.91
CA ARG A 147 -12.47 3.62 14.47
C ARG A 147 -11.86 4.37 15.65
N GLU A 148 -12.39 4.19 16.85
CA GLU A 148 -11.87 4.83 18.05
C GLU A 148 -10.47 4.26 18.35
N ASP A 149 -9.59 5.10 18.86
CA ASP A 149 -8.27 4.65 19.28
C ASP A 149 -8.40 3.63 20.43
N PHE A 150 -7.45 2.70 20.49
CA PHE A 150 -7.47 1.63 21.49
C PHE A 150 -7.63 2.15 22.92
N ILE A 151 -7.09 3.33 23.24
CA ILE A 151 -7.16 3.91 24.58
C ILE A 151 -8.57 4.38 24.91
N THR A 152 -9.29 4.95 23.94
CA THR A 152 -10.70 5.33 24.08
C THR A 152 -11.59 4.08 24.27
N LEU A 153 -11.31 3.01 23.51
CA LEU A 153 -12.02 1.73 23.67
C LEU A 153 -11.70 1.09 25.02
N PHE A 154 -10.46 1.16 25.48
CA PHE A 154 -10.05 0.69 26.81
C PHE A 154 -10.73 1.50 27.92
N GLU A 155 -10.81 2.83 27.79
CA GLU A 155 -11.54 3.68 28.75
C GLU A 155 -13.01 3.26 28.87
N THR A 156 -13.65 2.98 27.72
CA THR A 156 -15.06 2.56 27.70
C THR A 156 -15.21 1.16 28.30
N ALA A 157 -14.34 0.22 27.94
CA ALA A 157 -14.33 -1.13 28.50
C ALA A 157 -14.08 -1.11 30.02
N TRP A 158 -13.14 -0.29 30.49
CA TRP A 158 -12.85 -0.15 31.92
C TRP A 158 -14.05 0.37 32.71
N LYS A 159 -14.82 1.31 32.17
CA LYS A 159 -16.05 1.80 32.81
C LYS A 159 -17.12 0.70 32.98
N GLU A 160 -17.11 -0.30 32.10
CA GLU A 160 -18.05 -1.42 32.14
C GLU A 160 -17.62 -2.54 33.11
N VAL A 161 -16.33 -2.88 33.10
CA VAL A 161 -15.78 -4.09 33.76
C VAL A 161 -14.97 -3.75 35.01
N GLY A 162 -14.43 -2.54 35.15
CA GLY A 162 -13.48 -2.16 36.20
C GLY A 162 -14.02 -2.14 37.64
N GLY A 163 -15.30 -2.44 37.85
CA GLY A 163 -15.89 -2.67 39.17
C GLY A 163 -15.75 -1.51 40.18
N GLY A 164 -15.44 -0.28 39.71
CA GLY A 164 -15.19 0.88 40.56
C GLY A 164 -13.76 1.01 41.11
N THR A 165 -12.85 0.14 40.70
CA THR A 165 -11.41 0.28 41.01
C THR A 165 -10.81 1.46 40.24
N PRO A 166 -10.17 2.45 40.92
CA PRO A 166 -9.55 3.58 40.25
C PRO A 166 -8.37 3.14 39.35
N LEU A 167 -8.30 3.68 38.14
CA LEU A 167 -7.17 3.44 37.23
C LEU A 167 -5.82 3.85 37.83
N ALA A 168 -5.80 4.80 38.78
CA ALA A 168 -4.61 5.20 39.49
C ALA A 168 -3.95 4.04 40.28
N GLN A 169 -4.72 3.02 40.69
CA GLN A 169 -4.18 1.83 41.37
C GLN A 169 -3.51 0.86 40.36
N ILE A 170 -3.99 0.81 39.15
CA ILE A 170 -3.46 -0.04 38.09
C ILE A 170 -2.18 0.58 37.48
N PHE A 171 -2.20 1.90 37.22
CA PHE A 171 -1.12 2.62 36.55
C PHE A 171 -0.20 3.40 37.49
N GLY A 172 -0.37 3.28 38.83
CA GLY A 172 0.53 3.86 39.84
C GLY A 172 1.85 3.11 39.96
N THR A 173 2.43 2.67 38.83
CA THR A 173 3.68 1.91 38.76
C THR A 173 4.88 2.79 39.07
N TYR A 174 6.04 2.16 39.34
CA TYR A 174 7.29 2.89 39.60
C TYR A 174 7.67 3.85 38.48
N GLU A 175 7.44 3.46 37.22
CA GLU A 175 7.74 4.28 36.04
C GLU A 175 6.74 5.44 35.86
N MET A 176 5.50 5.27 36.32
CA MET A 176 4.42 6.24 36.13
C MET A 176 4.17 7.13 37.35
N ARG A 177 4.82 6.90 38.50
CA ARG A 177 4.56 7.59 39.79
C ARG A 177 4.66 9.10 39.73
N ASP A 178 5.50 9.66 38.86
CA ASP A 178 5.65 11.10 38.69
C ASP A 178 4.52 11.72 37.89
N LYS A 179 3.79 10.92 37.10
CA LYS A 179 2.72 11.31 36.20
C LYS A 179 1.33 10.92 36.73
N VAL A 180 1.22 9.77 37.41
CA VAL A 180 -0.02 9.24 38.00
C VAL A 180 0.13 9.21 39.51
N LYS A 181 -0.65 10.03 40.21
CA LYS A 181 -0.70 10.08 41.66
C LYS A 181 -1.89 9.23 42.19
N PRO A 182 -1.84 8.73 43.43
CA PRO A 182 -2.93 7.96 44.03
C PRO A 182 -4.28 8.68 44.01
N GLU A 183 -4.25 10.03 44.00
CA GLU A 183 -5.49 10.86 43.95
C GLU A 183 -5.92 11.20 42.51
N SER A 184 -5.21 10.72 41.48
CA SER A 184 -5.58 11.01 40.10
C SER A 184 -6.90 10.38 39.73
N THR A 185 -7.74 11.13 39.05
CA THR A 185 -9.02 10.61 38.51
C THR A 185 -8.75 9.73 37.28
N ASP A 186 -9.66 8.81 36.96
CA ASP A 186 -9.53 7.93 35.80
C ASP A 186 -9.34 8.72 34.49
N ALA A 187 -10.04 9.85 34.32
CA ALA A 187 -9.87 10.74 33.16
C ALA A 187 -8.45 11.33 33.07
N GLN A 188 -7.84 11.67 34.21
CA GLN A 188 -6.45 12.15 34.23
C GLN A 188 -5.47 11.04 33.90
N VAL A 189 -5.70 9.82 34.41
CA VAL A 189 -4.86 8.66 34.06
C VAL A 189 -4.95 8.34 32.57
N ILE A 190 -6.14 8.33 31.99
CA ILE A 190 -6.35 8.13 30.55
C ILE A 190 -5.66 9.21 29.71
N ASP A 191 -5.69 10.49 30.12
CA ASP A 191 -4.97 11.56 29.43
C ASP A 191 -3.45 11.35 29.47
N VAL A 192 -2.92 10.85 30.58
CA VAL A 192 -1.49 10.48 30.70
C VAL A 192 -1.18 9.30 29.76
N ILE A 193 -1.97 8.22 29.76
CA ILE A 193 -1.79 7.07 28.88
C ILE A 193 -1.82 7.52 27.41
N ARG A 194 -2.74 8.42 27.05
CA ARG A 194 -2.86 8.97 25.68
C ARG A 194 -1.61 9.76 25.26
N LYS A 195 -1.01 10.51 26.17
CA LYS A 195 0.27 11.21 25.92
C LYS A 195 1.44 10.27 25.76
N GLU A 196 1.51 9.23 26.61
CA GLU A 196 2.54 8.19 26.48
C GLU A 196 2.41 7.43 25.16
N ALA A 197 1.18 7.10 24.76
CA ALA A 197 0.93 6.45 23.47
C ALA A 197 1.34 7.33 22.28
N ALA A 198 1.02 8.62 22.30
CA ALA A 198 1.46 9.55 21.25
C ALA A 198 2.99 9.66 21.18
N SER A 199 3.66 9.67 22.34
CA SER A 199 5.12 9.63 22.42
C SER A 199 5.69 8.32 21.87
N ALA A 200 5.10 7.18 22.23
CA ALA A 200 5.52 5.86 21.75
C ALA A 200 5.36 5.74 20.22
N ILE A 201 4.25 6.20 19.66
CA ILE A 201 4.02 6.22 18.19
C ILE A 201 5.07 7.09 17.50
N SER A 202 5.34 8.30 18.00
CA SER A 202 6.36 9.19 17.44
C SER A 202 7.77 8.58 17.52
N ASN A 203 8.10 7.95 18.63
CA ASN A 203 9.39 7.27 18.80
C ASN A 203 9.50 6.06 17.87
N SER A 204 8.43 5.24 17.74
CA SER A 204 8.38 4.12 16.79
C SER A 204 8.57 4.59 15.35
N PHE A 205 7.93 5.69 14.97
CA PHE A 205 8.13 6.31 13.65
C PHE A 205 9.59 6.70 13.41
N ASN A 206 10.25 7.32 14.38
CA ASN A 206 11.66 7.73 14.27
C ASN A 206 12.60 6.52 14.18
N VAL A 207 12.33 5.46 14.97
CA VAL A 207 13.12 4.21 14.94
C VAL A 207 12.97 3.54 13.58
N LEU A 208 11.74 3.38 13.08
CA LEU A 208 11.47 2.79 11.77
C LEU A 208 12.13 3.59 10.65
N ARG A 209 12.02 4.92 10.70
CA ARG A 209 12.68 5.81 9.74
C ARG A 209 14.20 5.59 9.73
N ASN A 210 14.83 5.56 10.90
CA ASN A 210 16.26 5.33 11.01
C ASN A 210 16.68 3.96 10.47
N ARG A 211 15.85 2.91 10.67
CA ARG A 211 16.11 1.57 10.13
C ARG A 211 16.06 1.56 8.61
N ILE A 212 15.03 2.19 8.04
CA ILE A 212 14.80 2.25 6.59
C ILE A 212 15.87 3.08 5.90
N ASP A 213 16.24 4.25 6.46
CA ASP A 213 17.29 5.10 5.90
C ASP A 213 18.65 4.38 5.81
N ARG A 214 18.90 3.41 6.71
CA ARG A 214 20.13 2.60 6.73
C ARG A 214 20.06 1.35 5.89
N PHE A 215 18.86 0.88 5.55
CA PHE A 215 18.66 -0.30 4.72
C PHE A 215 19.11 -0.08 3.26
N GLY A 216 19.37 1.16 2.86
CA GLY A 216 19.92 1.49 1.55
C GLY A 216 18.91 1.51 0.42
N VAL A 217 17.60 1.56 0.73
CA VAL A 217 16.55 1.75 -0.28
C VAL A 217 16.63 3.17 -0.83
N THR A 218 16.55 3.31 -2.14
CA THR A 218 16.54 4.61 -2.79
C THR A 218 15.16 5.25 -2.66
N GLN A 219 15.09 6.41 -2.00
CA GLN A 219 13.88 7.23 -1.87
C GLN A 219 12.71 6.51 -1.15
N PRO A 220 12.91 6.00 0.07
CA PRO A 220 11.80 5.48 0.86
C PRO A 220 10.84 6.60 1.25
N SER A 221 9.54 6.31 1.29
CA SER A 221 8.51 7.20 1.83
C SER A 221 7.99 6.64 3.14
N ILE A 222 8.01 7.44 4.20
CA ILE A 222 7.47 7.04 5.50
C ILE A 222 6.52 8.14 5.97
N GLN A 223 5.29 7.76 6.28
CA GLN A 223 4.24 8.68 6.67
C GLN A 223 3.48 8.15 7.90
N GLN A 224 3.31 9.00 8.92
CA GLN A 224 2.42 8.70 10.02
C GLN A 224 0.98 9.09 9.64
N LEU A 225 0.05 8.14 9.74
CA LEU A 225 -1.35 8.36 9.40
C LEU A 225 -2.17 8.80 10.62
N GLY A 226 -2.20 10.10 10.86
CA GLY A 226 -2.93 10.70 11.99
C GLY A 226 -2.43 10.22 13.35
N ASN A 227 -3.35 10.08 14.32
CA ASN A 227 -3.06 9.60 15.68
C ASN A 227 -3.45 8.12 15.89
N SER A 228 -3.77 7.42 14.82
CA SER A 228 -4.24 6.02 14.88
C SER A 228 -3.15 5.00 15.22
N GLY A 229 -1.88 5.43 15.32
CA GLY A 229 -0.74 4.53 15.50
C GLY A 229 -0.34 3.79 14.22
N ARG A 230 -0.84 4.21 13.06
CA ARG A 230 -0.53 3.63 11.75
C ARG A 230 0.61 4.38 11.08
N ILE A 231 1.55 3.63 10.52
CA ILE A 231 2.72 4.16 9.80
C ILE A 231 2.75 3.49 8.43
N LEU A 232 2.64 4.29 7.38
CA LEU A 232 2.77 3.85 6.00
C LEU A 232 4.23 3.93 5.59
N VAL A 233 4.75 2.85 5.01
CA VAL A 233 6.13 2.70 4.54
C VAL A 233 6.11 2.22 3.10
N GLU A 234 6.62 3.04 2.19
CA GLU A 234 6.76 2.70 0.78
C GLU A 234 8.24 2.56 0.43
N LEU A 235 8.62 1.43 -0.12
CA LEU A 235 9.99 1.04 -0.42
C LEU A 235 10.12 0.64 -1.91
N PRO A 236 10.18 1.62 -2.83
CA PRO A 236 10.29 1.35 -4.25
C PRO A 236 11.62 0.68 -4.59
N GLY A 237 11.56 -0.37 -5.42
CA GLY A 237 12.74 -1.07 -5.91
C GLY A 237 13.42 -2.00 -4.89
N VAL A 238 12.76 -2.28 -3.77
CA VAL A 238 13.18 -3.34 -2.84
C VAL A 238 13.10 -4.69 -3.53
N LYS A 239 14.16 -5.47 -3.35
CA LYS A 239 14.29 -6.79 -3.96
C LYS A 239 14.00 -7.95 -3.00
N GLU A 240 14.09 -7.73 -1.70
CA GLU A 240 13.98 -8.75 -0.65
C GLU A 240 12.85 -8.39 0.34
N PRO A 241 11.58 -8.66 0.00
CA PRO A 241 10.45 -8.32 0.89
C PRO A 241 10.56 -8.99 2.26
N GLU A 242 10.99 -10.24 2.33
CA GLU A 242 11.15 -10.98 3.58
C GLU A 242 12.12 -10.31 4.56
N ARG A 243 13.24 -9.83 4.04
CA ARG A 243 14.24 -9.11 4.83
C ARG A 243 13.67 -7.80 5.37
N VAL A 244 12.87 -7.10 4.55
CA VAL A 244 12.17 -5.88 4.96
C VAL A 244 11.13 -6.18 6.04
N ARG A 245 10.33 -7.23 5.90
CA ARG A 245 9.35 -7.63 6.93
C ARG A 245 10.03 -7.85 8.27
N LYS A 246 11.11 -8.62 8.30
CA LYS A 246 11.91 -8.86 9.52
C LYS A 246 12.45 -7.56 10.12
N LEU A 247 12.93 -6.64 9.28
CA LEU A 247 13.47 -5.35 9.72
C LEU A 247 12.39 -4.45 10.33
N LEU A 248 11.19 -4.42 9.73
CA LEU A 248 10.11 -3.53 10.14
C LEU A 248 9.36 -4.06 11.37
N GLN A 249 9.13 -5.37 11.45
CA GLN A 249 8.41 -5.99 12.57
C GLN A 249 9.31 -6.27 13.77
N GLY A 250 10.61 -6.42 13.57
CA GLY A 250 11.57 -6.66 14.66
C GLY A 250 11.51 -5.55 15.69
N THR A 251 11.24 -5.91 16.95
CA THR A 251 11.21 -4.93 18.04
C THR A 251 12.62 -4.43 18.39
N ALA A 252 13.67 -5.14 17.93
CA ALA A 252 15.06 -4.94 18.33
C ALA A 252 15.25 -5.01 19.84
N SER A 253 14.46 -5.86 20.50
CA SER A 253 14.63 -6.12 21.93
C SER A 253 15.87 -7.00 22.14
N LEU A 254 17.01 -6.34 22.23
CA LEU A 254 18.26 -7.01 22.60
C LEU A 254 18.25 -7.27 24.10
N GLU A 255 18.54 -8.49 24.48
CA GLU A 255 18.54 -8.96 25.86
C GLU A 255 19.78 -9.81 26.11
N PHE A 256 20.34 -9.66 27.29
CA PHE A 256 21.48 -10.46 27.74
C PHE A 256 21.06 -11.31 28.93
N TRP A 257 21.22 -12.64 28.79
CA TRP A 257 20.75 -13.59 29.77
C TRP A 257 21.90 -14.53 30.22
N ALA A 258 21.99 -14.80 31.53
CA ALA A 258 22.75 -15.91 32.02
C ALA A 258 22.11 -17.23 31.59
N THR A 259 22.90 -18.30 31.47
CA THR A 259 22.40 -19.61 31.06
C THR A 259 22.61 -20.65 32.15
N TYR A 260 21.78 -21.70 32.11
CA TYR A 260 22.06 -22.94 32.84
C TYR A 260 23.05 -23.81 32.06
N GLU A 261 23.80 -24.64 32.76
CA GLU A 261 24.54 -25.75 32.16
C GLU A 261 23.55 -26.89 31.83
N ASN A 262 23.76 -27.58 30.71
CA ASN A 262 22.93 -28.72 30.32
C ASN A 262 22.87 -29.81 31.41
N SER A 263 23.98 -30.03 32.13
CA SER A 263 24.05 -30.98 33.25
C SER A 263 23.12 -30.62 34.42
N GLU A 264 22.77 -29.35 34.56
CA GLU A 264 21.82 -28.86 35.59
C GLU A 264 20.37 -29.13 35.19
N ILE A 265 20.04 -29.09 33.88
CA ILE A 265 18.66 -29.18 33.35
C ILE A 265 18.29 -30.59 32.87
N PHE A 266 19.25 -31.37 32.41
CA PHE A 266 18.99 -32.69 31.81
C PHE A 266 18.14 -33.63 32.69
N PRO A 267 18.35 -33.71 34.06
CA PRO A 267 17.48 -34.53 34.89
C PRO A 267 16.01 -34.15 34.83
N PHE A 268 15.70 -32.85 34.79
CA PHE A 268 14.33 -32.34 34.66
C PHE A 268 13.72 -32.65 33.31
N LEU A 269 14.54 -32.64 32.22
CA LEU A 269 14.06 -33.07 30.90
C LEU A 269 13.71 -34.57 30.87
N GLN A 270 14.45 -35.40 31.58
CA GLN A 270 14.10 -36.81 31.68
C GLN A 270 12.77 -37.03 32.42
N GLU A 271 12.56 -36.29 33.52
CA GLU A 271 11.32 -36.34 34.28
C GLU A 271 10.14 -35.76 33.47
N ALA A 272 10.35 -34.66 32.73
CA ALA A 272 9.39 -34.09 31.84
C ALA A 272 8.95 -35.06 30.70
N ASN A 273 9.91 -35.80 30.12
CA ASN A 273 9.60 -36.85 29.16
C ASN A 273 8.72 -37.96 29.75
N SER A 274 8.98 -38.36 30.99
CA SER A 274 8.23 -39.41 31.70
C SER A 274 6.78 -38.92 32.03
N VAL A 275 6.63 -37.69 32.50
CA VAL A 275 5.33 -37.10 32.80
C VAL A 275 4.50 -36.92 31.52
N LEU A 276 5.13 -36.48 30.43
CA LEU A 276 4.46 -36.35 29.11
C LEU A 276 3.97 -37.69 28.59
N ALA A 277 4.78 -38.76 28.76
CA ALA A 277 4.35 -40.13 28.37
C ALA A 277 3.10 -40.56 29.14
N GLN A 278 2.98 -40.23 30.41
CA GLN A 278 1.80 -40.54 31.25
C GLN A 278 0.57 -39.68 30.83
N LEU A 279 0.76 -38.39 30.56
CA LEU A 279 -0.32 -37.48 30.16
C LEU A 279 -0.90 -37.87 28.79
N LEU A 280 -0.02 -38.18 27.82
CA LEU A 280 -0.48 -38.57 26.47
C LEU A 280 -1.12 -39.96 26.44
N ALA A 281 -0.69 -40.89 27.32
CA ALA A 281 -1.34 -42.20 27.48
C ALA A 281 -2.75 -42.06 28.11
N ALA A 282 -2.94 -41.12 29.06
CA ALA A 282 -4.24 -40.86 29.64
C ALA A 282 -5.23 -40.23 28.64
N ASP A 283 -4.76 -39.32 27.76
CA ASP A 283 -5.57 -38.75 26.69
C ASP A 283 -5.97 -39.79 25.62
N GLU A 284 -5.09 -40.78 25.33
CA GLU A 284 -5.43 -41.91 24.41
C GLU A 284 -6.48 -42.84 25.01
N GLU A 285 -6.50 -43.05 26.34
CA GLU A 285 -7.53 -43.87 27.00
C GLU A 285 -8.91 -43.19 27.02
N GLU A 286 -8.99 -41.84 27.14
CA GLU A 286 -10.26 -41.10 27.03
C GLU A 286 -10.83 -41.17 25.61
N THR A 287 -9.99 -41.03 24.57
CA THR A 287 -10.41 -41.09 23.16
C THR A 287 -10.83 -42.50 22.72
N VAL A 288 -10.26 -43.56 23.27
CA VAL A 288 -10.62 -44.95 22.93
C VAL A 288 -11.97 -45.36 23.55
N VAL A 289 -12.42 -44.71 24.61
CA VAL A 289 -13.74 -44.99 25.22
C VAL A 289 -14.89 -44.39 24.38
N GLU A 290 -14.68 -43.34 23.60
CA GLU A 290 -15.67 -42.77 22.67
C GLU A 290 -15.73 -43.49 21.32
N GLU A 291 -14.66 -44.13 20.83
CA GLU A 291 -14.62 -44.83 19.53
C GLU A 291 -15.08 -46.29 19.55
N GLN A 292 -15.18 -46.93 20.69
CA GLN A 292 -15.62 -48.34 20.78
C GLN A 292 -17.14 -48.59 20.66
N ALA A 293 -17.92 -47.54 20.42
CA ALA A 293 -19.38 -47.67 20.23
C ALA A 293 -19.80 -47.87 18.76
N SER A 294 -18.89 -47.93 17.81
CA SER A 294 -19.26 -48.17 16.39
C SER A 294 -18.15 -48.86 15.58
N LYS A 295 -18.02 -50.19 15.70
CA LYS A 295 -17.58 -51.08 14.62
C LYS A 295 -17.43 -52.51 15.11
N GLU A 296 -18.47 -53.31 14.93
CA GLU A 296 -18.34 -54.76 14.71
C GLU A 296 -18.21 -55.02 13.21
N GLY A 297 -17.24 -55.82 12.83
CA GLY A 297 -17.21 -56.56 11.54
C GLY A 297 -16.05 -56.12 10.61
N ASP A 298 -14.93 -56.76 10.64
CA ASP A 298 -14.47 -57.74 9.67
C ASP A 298 -13.05 -58.26 10.03
N ILE A 299 -12.98 -59.57 10.13
CA ILE A 299 -11.75 -60.34 10.29
C ILE A 299 -11.42 -60.93 8.93
N LEU A 300 -10.23 -60.69 8.40
CA LEU A 300 -9.37 -61.56 7.57
C LEU A 300 -8.42 -60.78 6.66
N SER A 301 -7.16 -60.76 7.01
CA SER A 301 -6.06 -61.37 6.21
C SER A 301 -4.68 -60.89 6.72
N GLU A 302 -4.00 -61.85 7.34
CA GLU A 302 -2.57 -61.77 7.62
C GLU A 302 -1.76 -61.92 6.32
N GLU A 303 -0.92 -60.93 6.01
CA GLU A 303 0.32 -61.21 5.29
C GLU A 303 1.45 -60.41 5.96
N ILE A 304 2.39 -61.15 6.49
CA ILE A 304 3.56 -60.68 7.27
C ILE A 304 4.59 -60.08 6.32
N ASN A 305 4.85 -58.80 6.46
CA ASN A 305 6.00 -58.11 5.84
C ASN A 305 6.97 -57.65 6.92
N SER A 306 8.25 -57.96 6.75
CA SER A 306 9.37 -57.75 7.67
C SER A 306 9.67 -56.27 8.01
N ASN A 307 8.95 -55.31 7.42
CA ASN A 307 9.01 -53.88 7.73
C ASN A 307 8.06 -53.44 8.87
N GLU A 308 7.15 -54.28 9.34
CA GLU A 308 6.20 -53.94 10.41
C GLU A 308 6.82 -54.03 11.82
N THR A 309 7.87 -54.81 12.01
CA THR A 309 8.55 -54.99 13.31
C THR A 309 9.34 -53.70 13.69
N ASP A 310 9.98 -53.07 12.72
CA ASP A 310 10.72 -51.82 12.97
C ASP A 310 9.76 -50.64 13.21
N ALA A 311 8.66 -50.57 12.47
CA ALA A 311 7.62 -49.54 12.63
C ALA A 311 6.93 -49.62 14.01
N LYS A 312 6.57 -50.84 14.47
CA LYS A 312 5.96 -51.07 15.79
C LYS A 312 6.95 -50.80 16.95
N ALA A 313 8.22 -51.08 16.74
CA ALA A 313 9.27 -50.75 17.73
C ALA A 313 9.49 -49.23 17.81
N GLU A 314 9.46 -48.55 16.69
CA GLU A 314 9.59 -47.10 16.64
C GLU A 314 8.35 -46.36 17.23
N GLU A 315 7.16 -46.86 17.01
CA GLU A 315 5.92 -46.34 17.60
C GLU A 315 5.89 -46.56 19.12
N ALA A 316 6.34 -47.74 19.61
CA ALA A 316 6.46 -48.03 21.02
C ALA A 316 7.51 -47.12 21.68
N TYR A 317 8.63 -46.84 21.00
CA TYR A 317 9.63 -45.86 21.46
C TYR A 317 9.08 -44.45 21.55
N ARG A 318 8.30 -44.03 20.55
CA ARG A 318 7.65 -42.68 20.52
C ARG A 318 6.64 -42.51 21.65
N LYS A 319 5.88 -43.55 21.95
CA LYS A 319 4.90 -43.56 23.07
C LYS A 319 5.63 -43.54 24.45
N ALA A 320 6.73 -44.27 24.57
CA ALA A 320 7.50 -44.29 25.81
C ALA A 320 8.32 -43.01 26.01
N ASN A 321 8.74 -42.33 24.95
CA ASN A 321 9.60 -41.15 24.97
C ASN A 321 9.08 -40.02 24.08
N PRO A 322 7.88 -39.46 24.35
CA PRO A 322 7.26 -38.48 23.46
C PRO A 322 8.10 -37.21 23.27
N LEU A 323 8.73 -36.69 24.33
CA LEU A 323 9.59 -35.52 24.21
C LEU A 323 10.88 -35.85 23.43
N PHE A 324 11.54 -36.94 23.73
CA PHE A 324 12.82 -37.30 23.11
C PHE A 324 12.67 -37.88 21.70
N SER A 325 11.43 -38.18 21.26
CA SER A 325 11.16 -38.54 19.88
C SER A 325 11.25 -37.33 18.91
N VAL A 326 11.04 -36.10 19.40
CA VAL A 326 11.07 -34.85 18.64
C VAL A 326 12.20 -33.90 19.09
N LEU A 327 12.61 -33.96 20.35
CA LEU A 327 13.74 -33.21 20.91
C LEU A 327 14.91 -34.18 21.15
N GLN A 328 15.93 -34.15 20.31
CA GLN A 328 17.16 -34.91 20.53
C GLN A 328 17.96 -34.26 21.66
N PRO A 329 18.11 -34.90 22.83
CA PRO A 329 18.91 -34.33 23.94
C PRO A 329 20.38 -34.12 23.56
N ALA A 330 20.99 -33.07 24.08
CA ALA A 330 22.41 -32.78 23.86
C ALA A 330 23.27 -33.72 24.71
N VAL A 331 23.31 -35.01 24.33
CA VAL A 331 24.07 -36.09 24.94
C VAL A 331 24.90 -36.78 23.86
N PHE A 332 26.22 -36.81 24.03
CA PHE A 332 27.15 -37.43 23.09
C PHE A 332 27.95 -38.55 23.79
N ASN A 333 27.95 -39.72 23.18
CA ASN A 333 28.62 -40.93 23.71
C ASN A 333 28.24 -41.26 25.18
N GLY A 334 26.95 -41.09 25.52
CA GLY A 334 26.43 -41.36 26.87
C GLY A 334 26.80 -40.32 27.92
N ARG A 335 27.38 -39.17 27.52
CA ARG A 335 27.71 -38.05 28.41
C ARG A 335 26.92 -36.82 28.03
N VAL A 336 26.38 -36.15 29.04
CA VAL A 336 25.72 -34.85 28.87
C VAL A 336 26.73 -33.84 28.32
N ALA A 337 26.38 -33.16 27.23
CA ALA A 337 27.24 -32.14 26.64
C ALA A 337 27.44 -30.96 27.60
N LYS A 338 28.63 -30.39 27.61
CA LYS A 338 28.93 -29.16 28.35
C LYS A 338 28.34 -27.97 27.63
N GLY A 339 27.82 -26.98 28.37
CA GLY A 339 27.27 -25.72 27.85
C GLY A 339 25.78 -25.64 28.02
N ALA A 340 25.18 -24.60 27.44
CA ALA A 340 23.80 -24.22 27.68
C ALA A 340 22.77 -24.86 26.72
N CYS A 341 23.23 -25.52 25.66
CA CYS A 341 22.37 -26.28 24.75
C CYS A 341 21.87 -27.55 25.42
N ILE A 342 20.54 -27.69 25.55
CA ILE A 342 19.91 -28.85 26.21
C ILE A 342 19.36 -29.88 25.22
N GLY A 343 19.18 -29.49 23.96
CA GLY A 343 18.69 -30.40 22.93
C GLY A 343 18.61 -29.77 21.56
N TYR A 344 18.31 -30.60 20.59
CA TYR A 344 18.19 -30.27 19.16
C TYR A 344 16.85 -30.73 18.62
N ALA A 345 16.18 -29.92 17.81
CA ALA A 345 14.93 -30.31 17.18
C ALA A 345 14.79 -29.72 15.76
N ASN A 346 13.97 -30.35 14.95
CA ASN A 346 13.61 -29.80 13.64
C ASN A 346 12.72 -28.58 13.84
N TYR A 347 12.77 -27.62 12.91
CA TYR A 347 11.93 -26.42 12.96
C TYR A 347 10.45 -26.73 13.10
N SER A 348 9.93 -27.73 12.37
CA SER A 348 8.54 -28.19 12.44
C SER A 348 8.07 -28.61 13.84
N ASP A 349 9.00 -29.09 14.68
CA ASP A 349 8.69 -29.66 15.99
C ASP A 349 8.84 -28.65 17.12
N THR A 350 9.44 -27.49 16.86
CA THR A 350 9.70 -26.46 17.88
C THR A 350 8.44 -25.95 18.57
N ALA A 351 7.37 -25.73 17.80
CA ALA A 351 6.07 -25.29 18.32
C ALA A 351 5.43 -26.35 19.26
N LYS A 352 5.52 -27.62 18.88
CA LYS A 352 5.03 -28.77 19.65
C LYS A 352 5.79 -28.92 20.97
N ILE A 353 7.11 -28.81 20.92
CA ILE A 353 7.98 -28.87 22.10
C ILE A 353 7.65 -27.70 23.04
N ASN A 354 7.53 -26.48 22.53
CA ASN A 354 7.16 -25.32 23.33
C ASN A 354 5.81 -25.47 24.01
N LYS A 355 4.81 -26.07 23.33
CA LYS A 355 3.50 -26.37 23.93
C LYS A 355 3.60 -27.36 25.07
N TRP A 356 4.39 -28.42 24.90
CA TRP A 356 4.59 -29.44 25.91
C TRP A 356 5.35 -28.94 27.14
N LEU A 357 6.41 -28.16 26.94
CA LEU A 357 7.16 -27.57 28.06
C LEU A 357 6.35 -26.52 28.85
N LYS A 358 5.33 -25.93 28.27
CA LYS A 358 4.42 -24.97 28.94
C LYS A 358 3.21 -25.63 29.62
N LEU A 359 3.06 -26.96 29.55
CA LEU A 359 2.00 -27.65 30.31
C LEU A 359 2.24 -27.45 31.79
N PRO A 360 1.23 -27.09 32.61
CA PRO A 360 1.42 -26.79 34.03
C PRO A 360 2.11 -27.92 34.83
N GLN A 361 1.83 -29.18 34.46
CA GLN A 361 2.43 -30.35 35.09
C GLN A 361 3.91 -30.55 34.72
N VAL A 362 4.30 -30.09 33.53
CA VAL A 362 5.69 -30.18 33.03
C VAL A 362 6.46 -28.94 33.45
N ASP A 363 5.89 -27.76 33.36
CA ASP A 363 6.52 -26.49 33.77
C ASP A 363 6.89 -26.49 35.25
N ALA A 364 6.06 -27.08 36.11
CA ALA A 364 6.28 -27.19 37.54
C ALA A 364 7.51 -28.08 37.93
N LEU A 365 8.03 -28.89 37.00
CA LEU A 365 9.21 -29.71 37.23
C LEU A 365 10.51 -28.92 37.18
N PHE A 366 10.52 -27.85 36.37
CA PHE A 366 11.71 -27.05 36.13
C PHE A 366 11.92 -26.00 37.22
N PRO A 367 13.15 -25.52 37.43
CA PRO A 367 13.38 -24.36 38.28
C PRO A 367 12.56 -23.16 37.86
N ALA A 368 12.02 -22.39 38.80
CA ALA A 368 11.20 -21.21 38.52
C ALA A 368 11.88 -20.14 37.65
N GLU A 369 13.21 -20.17 37.56
CA GLU A 369 14.02 -19.29 36.72
C GLU A 369 14.30 -19.87 35.34
N PHE A 370 13.81 -21.08 35.03
CA PHE A 370 14.09 -21.75 33.75
C PHE A 370 13.23 -21.18 32.63
N LYS A 371 13.88 -20.78 31.52
CA LYS A 371 13.23 -20.29 30.33
C LYS A 371 13.90 -20.85 29.09
N PRO A 372 13.32 -21.82 28.39
CA PRO A 372 13.89 -22.37 27.17
C PRO A 372 13.74 -21.41 26.01
N MET A 373 14.80 -21.24 25.18
CA MET A 373 14.79 -20.43 23.97
C MET A 373 15.53 -21.12 22.82
N TRP A 374 15.07 -20.91 21.61
CA TRP A 374 15.64 -21.46 20.38
C TRP A 374 16.68 -20.55 19.75
N THR A 375 17.69 -21.16 19.10
CA THR A 375 18.62 -20.40 18.25
C THR A 375 17.93 -19.91 16.96
N VAL A 376 18.36 -18.76 16.45
CA VAL A 376 17.83 -18.19 15.19
C VAL A 376 18.34 -18.95 13.97
N LYS A 377 19.45 -19.64 14.07
CA LYS A 377 20.06 -20.41 12.99
C LYS A 377 20.13 -21.91 13.32
N PRO A 378 20.06 -22.76 12.29
CA PRO A 378 20.28 -24.18 12.45
C PRO A 378 21.66 -24.48 13.04
N SER A 379 21.74 -25.54 13.85
CA SER A 379 22.98 -26.02 14.42
C SER A 379 23.93 -26.51 13.33
N GLN A 380 25.19 -26.14 13.44
CA GLN A 380 26.26 -26.66 12.57
C GLN A 380 26.81 -28.00 13.04
N ASN A 381 26.47 -28.40 14.26
CA ASN A 381 26.98 -29.63 14.90
C ASN A 381 26.25 -30.90 14.40
N ILE A 382 25.11 -30.73 13.72
CA ILE A 382 24.29 -31.82 13.19
C ILE A 382 24.13 -31.67 11.68
N PRO A 383 24.57 -32.65 10.87
CA PRO A 383 24.35 -32.62 9.43
C PRO A 383 22.87 -32.74 9.09
N GLY A 384 22.32 -31.85 8.26
CA GLY A 384 20.90 -31.92 7.82
C GLY A 384 20.22 -30.57 7.63
N GLY A 385 20.83 -29.46 8.02
CA GLY A 385 20.42 -28.10 7.63
C GLY A 385 19.17 -27.49 8.29
N ASN A 386 18.34 -28.28 9.01
CA ASN A 386 17.06 -27.82 9.56
C ASN A 386 16.89 -28.07 11.06
N THR A 387 17.97 -28.31 11.78
CA THR A 387 17.95 -28.64 13.21
C THR A 387 18.41 -27.46 14.06
N PHE A 388 17.53 -26.98 14.95
CA PHE A 388 17.76 -25.82 15.82
C PHE A 388 18.16 -26.25 17.23
N GLU A 389 18.89 -25.40 17.95
CA GLU A 389 19.36 -25.65 19.30
C GLU A 389 18.40 -25.04 20.33
N LEU A 390 18.01 -25.85 21.32
CA LEU A 390 17.25 -25.39 22.47
C LEU A 390 18.21 -25.06 23.59
N VAL A 391 18.22 -23.83 24.08
CA VAL A 391 19.15 -23.34 25.09
C VAL A 391 18.41 -22.97 26.36
N ALA A 392 18.96 -23.33 27.51
CA ALA A 392 18.40 -23.09 28.82
C ALA A 392 18.84 -21.73 29.38
N ILE A 393 17.92 -20.76 29.37
CA ILE A 393 18.10 -19.41 29.90
C ILE A 393 17.78 -19.39 31.41
N LYS A 394 18.49 -18.58 32.15
CA LYS A 394 18.26 -18.33 33.57
C LYS A 394 17.62 -16.94 33.79
N SER A 395 16.33 -16.91 34.09
CA SER A 395 15.55 -15.69 34.33
C SER A 395 15.51 -15.37 35.83
N THR A 396 16.47 -14.58 36.29
CA THR A 396 16.60 -14.23 37.72
C THR A 396 15.66 -13.12 38.19
N SER A 397 15.04 -12.42 37.27
CA SER A 397 14.11 -11.31 37.57
C SER A 397 12.68 -11.83 37.81
N ARG A 398 12.02 -11.35 38.86
CA ARG A 398 10.59 -11.64 39.14
C ARG A 398 9.65 -11.14 38.02
N ASP A 399 10.07 -10.10 37.31
CA ASP A 399 9.30 -9.45 36.24
C ASP A 399 9.53 -10.09 34.88
N GLY A 400 10.34 -11.16 34.78
CA GLY A 400 10.71 -11.81 33.52
C GLY A 400 11.54 -10.92 32.58
N LYS A 401 11.98 -9.74 33.01
CA LYS A 401 12.83 -8.83 32.26
C LYS A 401 14.26 -9.26 32.27
N ALA A 402 14.98 -9.02 31.19
CA ALA A 402 16.41 -9.33 31.10
C ALA A 402 17.21 -8.48 32.11
N PRO A 403 18.26 -9.05 32.71
CA PRO A 403 19.15 -8.31 33.58
C PRO A 403 19.85 -7.13 32.91
N LEU A 404 20.00 -7.19 31.59
CA LEU A 404 20.54 -6.13 30.75
C LEU A 404 19.84 -6.15 29.40
N ASP A 405 19.34 -5.01 28.97
CA ASP A 405 18.65 -4.86 27.70
C ASP A 405 19.42 -3.97 26.70
N GLY A 406 18.93 -3.91 25.46
CA GLY A 406 19.54 -3.15 24.37
C GLY A 406 19.49 -1.62 24.50
N GLY A 407 18.74 -1.07 25.47
CA GLY A 407 18.69 0.38 25.71
C GLY A 407 20.02 0.98 26.14
N VAL A 408 20.93 0.15 26.61
CA VAL A 408 22.29 0.56 27.00
C VAL A 408 23.30 0.60 25.85
N VAL A 409 22.93 0.07 24.66
CA VAL A 409 23.81 0.05 23.47
C VAL A 409 23.85 1.43 22.83
N THR A 410 25.03 2.00 22.69
CA THR A 410 25.24 3.34 22.11
C THR A 410 25.74 3.31 20.67
N ASP A 411 26.48 2.29 20.28
CA ASP A 411 26.96 2.08 18.92
C ASP A 411 27.08 0.58 18.59
N ALA A 412 26.87 0.24 17.33
CA ALA A 412 27.05 -1.09 16.80
C ALA A 412 27.60 -1.03 15.37
N ARG A 413 28.61 -1.86 15.04
CA ARG A 413 29.25 -1.86 13.72
C ARG A 413 29.77 -3.24 13.36
N VAL A 414 29.79 -3.55 12.08
CA VAL A 414 30.39 -4.78 11.57
C VAL A 414 31.91 -4.69 11.66
N GLN A 415 32.54 -5.76 12.11
CA GLN A 415 33.97 -5.97 12.10
C GLN A 415 34.27 -7.37 11.57
N TYR A 416 35.45 -7.57 11.04
CA TYR A 416 35.95 -8.90 10.66
C TYR A 416 36.81 -9.46 11.78
N GLY A 417 36.52 -10.69 12.22
CA GLY A 417 37.23 -11.35 13.28
C GLY A 417 38.71 -11.58 12.94
N ASN A 418 39.57 -11.45 13.93
CA ASN A 418 41.06 -11.54 13.77
C ASN A 418 41.57 -12.91 13.27
N THR A 419 40.74 -13.94 13.27
CA THR A 419 41.17 -15.33 13.06
C THR A 419 40.57 -16.08 11.87
N GLY A 420 39.83 -15.37 10.95
CA GLY A 420 39.25 -16.15 9.86
C GLY A 420 38.21 -15.51 8.99
N GLY A 421 37.99 -14.24 9.15
CA GLY A 421 37.23 -13.50 8.14
C GLY A 421 35.72 -13.55 8.22
N ASN A 422 35.09 -14.21 9.18
CA ASN A 422 33.66 -14.14 9.36
C ASN A 422 33.24 -12.76 9.92
N PRO A 423 32.18 -12.15 9.39
CA PRO A 423 31.65 -10.90 9.93
C PRO A 423 31.16 -11.08 11.37
N GLU A 424 31.46 -10.12 12.22
CA GLU A 424 31.03 -10.03 13.62
C GLU A 424 30.45 -8.64 13.89
N VAL A 425 29.55 -8.52 14.85
CA VAL A 425 28.99 -7.22 15.23
C VAL A 425 29.65 -6.76 16.55
N SER A 426 30.45 -5.70 16.46
CA SER A 426 30.99 -5.01 17.62
C SER A 426 29.98 -4.02 18.14
N MET A 427 29.71 -4.02 19.46
CA MET A 427 28.81 -3.09 20.12
C MET A 427 29.52 -2.39 21.28
N SER A 428 29.04 -1.16 21.58
CA SER A 428 29.48 -0.35 22.69
C SER A 428 28.29 0.05 23.56
N MET A 429 28.49 0.05 24.88
CA MET A 429 27.43 0.40 25.85
C MET A 429 27.72 1.74 26.53
N ASN A 430 26.69 2.35 27.11
CA ASN A 430 26.84 3.52 27.97
C ASN A 430 27.44 3.12 29.33
N GLY A 431 27.74 4.10 30.21
CA GLY A 431 28.39 3.85 31.48
C GLY A 431 27.62 2.93 32.45
N GLU A 432 26.28 3.03 32.44
CA GLU A 432 25.40 2.17 33.21
C GLU A 432 25.45 0.71 32.70
N GLY A 433 25.29 0.55 31.38
CA GLY A 433 25.41 -0.75 30.72
C GLY A 433 26.77 -1.40 30.91
N ALA A 434 27.85 -0.62 30.78
CA ALA A 434 29.20 -1.11 31.01
C ALA A 434 29.37 -1.67 32.43
N SER A 435 28.83 -1.00 33.45
CA SER A 435 28.87 -1.42 34.84
C SER A 435 28.06 -2.70 35.10
N ALA A 436 26.88 -2.79 34.55
CA ALA A 436 25.99 -3.96 34.59
C ALA A 436 26.61 -5.17 33.84
N TRP A 437 27.18 -4.92 32.68
CA TRP A 437 27.85 -5.92 31.86
C TRP A 437 29.08 -6.48 32.53
N ALA A 438 29.89 -5.61 33.17
CA ALA A 438 31.06 -6.04 33.95
C ALA A 438 30.67 -6.94 35.12
N ARG A 439 29.53 -6.67 35.79
CA ARG A 439 29.01 -7.54 36.83
C ARG A 439 28.57 -8.90 36.28
N MET A 440 27.71 -8.84 35.25
CA MET A 440 27.15 -10.04 34.62
C MET A 440 28.24 -10.98 34.06
N THR A 441 29.22 -10.42 33.36
CA THR A 441 30.36 -11.19 32.85
C THR A 441 31.26 -11.70 33.97
N GLY A 442 31.45 -10.90 35.04
CA GLY A 442 32.24 -11.32 36.24
C GLY A 442 31.60 -12.50 36.94
N ASP A 443 30.29 -12.54 37.12
CA ASP A 443 29.52 -13.59 37.79
C ASP A 443 29.43 -14.90 36.97
N ASN A 444 29.66 -14.83 35.64
CA ASN A 444 29.52 -15.96 34.71
C ASN A 444 30.80 -16.36 34.00
N ILE A 445 31.98 -16.12 34.61
CA ILE A 445 33.29 -16.57 34.05
C ILE A 445 33.26 -18.09 33.88
N GLY A 446 33.61 -18.58 32.66
CA GLY A 446 33.60 -19.99 32.28
C GLY A 446 32.23 -20.55 31.92
N LYS A 447 31.14 -19.78 32.11
CA LYS A 447 29.78 -20.08 31.66
C LYS A 447 29.42 -19.30 30.38
N GLN A 448 28.29 -19.60 29.82
CA GLN A 448 27.81 -18.94 28.62
C GLN A 448 26.83 -17.82 28.99
N ILE A 449 26.82 -16.74 28.21
CA ILE A 449 25.80 -15.69 28.26
C ILE A 449 25.09 -15.66 26.90
N ALA A 450 23.76 -15.83 26.92
CA ALA A 450 22.98 -15.77 25.72
C ALA A 450 22.68 -14.31 25.33
N ILE A 451 22.90 -14.02 24.04
CA ILE A 451 22.54 -12.77 23.38
C ILE A 451 21.28 -13.05 22.61
N VAL A 452 20.17 -12.54 23.10
CA VAL A 452 18.82 -12.76 22.59
C VAL A 452 18.35 -11.50 21.90
N LEU A 453 17.78 -11.64 20.72
CA LEU A 453 17.12 -10.56 20.02
C LEU A 453 15.71 -11.02 19.62
N ASP A 454 14.71 -10.28 20.04
CA ASP A 454 13.28 -10.57 19.78
C ASP A 454 12.88 -12.01 20.17
N GLY A 455 13.41 -12.49 21.30
CA GLY A 455 13.08 -13.81 21.87
C GLY A 455 13.81 -15.00 21.24
N MET A 456 14.71 -14.76 20.28
CA MET A 456 15.55 -15.79 19.65
C MET A 456 17.02 -15.60 19.98
N ILE A 457 17.76 -16.69 20.16
CA ILE A 457 19.18 -16.63 20.52
C ILE A 457 20.02 -16.48 19.27
N TYR A 458 20.74 -15.38 19.16
CA TYR A 458 21.69 -15.12 18.08
C TYR A 458 23.07 -15.71 18.34
N SER A 459 23.49 -15.68 19.58
CA SER A 459 24.81 -16.21 20.03
C SER A 459 24.79 -16.45 21.52
N TYR A 460 25.55 -17.42 21.99
CA TYR A 460 25.73 -17.69 23.41
C TYR A 460 27.21 -18.05 23.74
N PRO A 461 28.11 -17.04 23.60
CA PRO A 461 29.55 -17.23 23.79
C PRO A 461 29.90 -17.54 25.25
N VAL A 462 31.03 -18.27 25.44
CA VAL A 462 31.61 -18.50 26.75
C VAL A 462 32.31 -17.23 27.23
N VAL A 463 32.09 -16.86 28.49
CA VAL A 463 32.75 -15.72 29.13
C VAL A 463 34.15 -16.12 29.58
N ASN A 464 35.17 -15.58 28.93
CA ASN A 464 36.54 -15.87 29.23
C ASN A 464 37.09 -15.02 30.40
N SER A 465 36.61 -13.79 30.55
CA SER A 465 37.04 -12.86 31.61
C SER A 465 35.96 -11.76 31.80
N LYS A 466 36.04 -11.06 32.92
CA LYS A 466 35.22 -9.89 33.21
C LYS A 466 35.48 -8.79 32.20
N ILE A 467 34.39 -8.19 31.61
CA ILE A 467 34.49 -7.16 30.58
C ILE A 467 34.10 -5.82 31.23
N GLU A 468 35.07 -4.98 31.52
CA GLU A 468 34.88 -3.71 32.26
C GLU A 468 34.58 -2.51 31.32
N GLY A 469 34.97 -2.61 30.05
CA GLY A 469 34.89 -1.49 29.09
C GLY A 469 33.56 -1.29 28.37
N GLY A 470 32.54 -2.12 28.61
CA GLY A 470 31.23 -2.05 27.94
C GLY A 470 31.28 -2.24 26.42
N SER A 471 32.43 -2.73 25.89
CA SER A 471 32.55 -3.11 24.47
C SER A 471 32.52 -4.60 24.33
N SER A 472 31.66 -5.12 23.47
CA SER A 472 31.50 -6.56 23.26
C SER A 472 31.32 -6.88 21.79
N GLN A 473 31.58 -8.13 21.41
CA GLN A 473 31.41 -8.63 20.06
C GLN A 473 30.35 -9.72 20.05
N ILE A 474 29.39 -9.59 19.15
CA ILE A 474 28.42 -10.64 18.87
C ILE A 474 29.02 -11.47 17.74
N THR A 475 29.46 -12.65 18.12
CA THR A 475 30.02 -13.62 17.19
C THR A 475 28.94 -14.60 16.78
N GLY A 476 28.91 -14.97 15.52
CA GLY A 476 28.00 -15.94 14.97
C GLY A 476 28.42 -16.23 13.53
N ASN A 477 27.82 -17.21 12.90
CA ASN A 477 28.13 -17.49 11.50
C ASN A 477 27.28 -16.55 10.62
N PHE A 478 27.55 -15.23 10.73
CA PHE A 478 26.82 -14.21 9.96
C PHE A 478 27.38 -14.11 8.55
N THR A 479 26.49 -13.93 7.58
CA THR A 479 26.85 -13.30 6.31
C THR A 479 27.13 -11.81 6.56
N LEU A 480 27.80 -11.14 5.63
CA LEU A 480 28.04 -9.70 5.75
C LEU A 480 26.74 -8.92 5.88
N GLU A 481 25.75 -9.27 5.09
CA GLU A 481 24.43 -8.62 5.07
C GLU A 481 23.67 -8.79 6.38
N GLU A 482 23.70 -10.00 6.97
CA GLU A 482 23.08 -10.26 8.27
C GLU A 482 23.76 -9.48 9.41
N ALA A 483 25.09 -9.38 9.38
CA ALA A 483 25.83 -8.60 10.35
C ALA A 483 25.55 -7.10 10.23
N GLU A 484 25.42 -6.58 9.01
CA GLU A 484 25.02 -5.19 8.75
C GLU A 484 23.60 -4.90 9.22
N ASP A 485 22.65 -5.78 8.93
CA ASP A 485 21.27 -5.64 9.40
C ASP A 485 21.18 -5.66 10.92
N LEU A 486 21.87 -6.59 11.57
CA LEU A 486 21.91 -6.67 13.02
C LEU A 486 22.53 -5.39 13.62
N ALA A 487 23.65 -4.92 13.08
CA ALA A 487 24.28 -3.68 13.53
C ALA A 487 23.38 -2.46 13.35
N ASN A 488 22.67 -2.38 12.22
CA ASN A 488 21.72 -1.30 11.93
C ASN A 488 20.52 -1.31 12.88
N VAL A 489 19.96 -2.50 13.15
CA VAL A 489 18.85 -2.69 14.08
C VAL A 489 19.25 -2.27 15.50
N LEU A 490 20.40 -2.74 15.98
CA LEU A 490 20.92 -2.40 17.31
C LEU A 490 21.20 -0.89 17.46
N LYS A 491 21.75 -0.26 16.44
CA LYS A 491 22.05 1.17 16.42
C LYS A 491 20.80 2.06 16.28
N SER A 492 19.72 1.55 15.68
CA SER A 492 18.45 2.27 15.52
C SER A 492 17.61 2.28 16.80
N GLY A 493 17.85 1.36 17.71
CA GLY A 493 17.19 1.24 19.00
C GLY A 493 15.92 0.37 18.99
N LYS A 494 15.41 0.12 20.20
CA LYS A 494 14.22 -0.68 20.48
C LYS A 494 12.95 0.09 20.13
N LEU A 495 11.96 -0.60 19.55
CA LEU A 495 10.61 -0.06 19.41
C LEU A 495 9.93 0.00 20.79
N PRO A 496 9.31 1.13 21.18
CA PRO A 496 8.58 1.27 22.44
C PRO A 496 7.40 0.30 22.57
N ALA A 497 6.78 -0.04 21.44
CA ALA A 497 5.75 -1.06 21.32
C ALA A 497 5.96 -1.84 20.02
N PRO A 498 5.61 -3.13 19.97
CA PRO A 498 5.66 -3.90 18.73
C PRO A 498 4.82 -3.26 17.62
N ALA A 499 5.26 -3.41 16.38
CA ALA A 499 4.53 -2.97 15.21
C ALA A 499 4.20 -4.20 14.34
N THR A 500 2.92 -4.36 13.99
CA THR A 500 2.45 -5.42 13.11
C THR A 500 2.08 -4.89 11.73
N ILE A 501 2.28 -5.71 10.72
CA ILE A 501 1.90 -5.40 9.34
C ILE A 501 0.41 -5.70 9.19
N VAL A 502 -0.39 -4.64 9.03
CA VAL A 502 -1.85 -4.72 8.84
C VAL A 502 -2.27 -4.62 7.38
N GLN A 503 -1.39 -4.08 6.54
CA GLN A 503 -1.53 -4.10 5.08
C GLN A 503 -0.15 -4.21 4.46
N GLU A 504 -0.06 -5.00 3.40
CA GLU A 504 1.16 -5.19 2.65
C GLU A 504 0.84 -5.35 1.16
N GLN A 505 1.66 -4.72 0.33
CA GLN A 505 1.62 -4.89 -1.12
C GLN A 505 3.04 -5.09 -1.62
N VAL A 506 3.28 -6.17 -2.34
CA VAL A 506 4.54 -6.47 -3.00
C VAL A 506 4.30 -6.53 -4.49
N VAL A 507 5.09 -5.79 -5.26
CA VAL A 507 5.03 -5.76 -6.72
C VAL A 507 6.38 -6.13 -7.29
N GLY A 508 6.42 -7.17 -8.10
CA GLY A 508 7.63 -7.61 -8.77
C GLY A 508 8.11 -6.61 -9.84
N PRO A 509 9.43 -6.52 -10.09
CA PRO A 509 9.99 -5.59 -11.08
C PRO A 509 9.50 -5.84 -12.52
N SER A 510 9.17 -7.07 -12.86
CA SER A 510 8.64 -7.44 -14.18
C SER A 510 7.29 -6.81 -14.45
N LEU A 511 6.37 -6.87 -13.47
CA LEU A 511 5.05 -6.24 -13.56
C LEU A 511 5.18 -4.71 -13.58
N GLY A 512 6.09 -4.14 -12.79
CA GLY A 512 6.37 -2.71 -12.79
C GLY A 512 6.87 -2.22 -14.16
N ALA A 513 7.82 -2.91 -14.78
CA ALA A 513 8.34 -2.58 -16.10
C ALA A 513 7.26 -2.68 -17.20
N GLU A 514 6.42 -3.71 -17.17
CA GLU A 514 5.29 -3.90 -18.09
C GLU A 514 4.29 -2.74 -17.94
N SER A 515 3.97 -2.36 -16.70
CA SER A 515 3.06 -1.25 -16.37
C SER A 515 3.61 0.10 -16.82
N ILE A 516 4.92 0.37 -16.64
CA ILE A 516 5.58 1.59 -17.15
C ILE A 516 5.45 1.68 -18.66
N ASN A 517 5.78 0.61 -19.37
CA ASN A 517 5.73 0.60 -20.83
C ASN A 517 4.31 0.83 -21.34
N ALA A 518 3.33 0.13 -20.80
CA ALA A 518 1.92 0.32 -21.15
C ALA A 518 1.44 1.74 -20.83
N GLY A 519 1.76 2.25 -19.64
CA GLY A 519 1.41 3.61 -19.21
C GLY A 519 2.06 4.69 -20.08
N LEU A 520 3.34 4.55 -20.42
CA LEU A 520 4.06 5.51 -21.29
C LEU A 520 3.55 5.49 -22.72
N ILE A 521 3.32 4.30 -23.28
CA ILE A 521 2.75 4.15 -24.62
C ILE A 521 1.37 4.81 -24.71
N SER A 522 0.49 4.52 -23.73
CA SER A 522 -0.84 5.12 -23.67
C SER A 522 -0.79 6.64 -23.53
N PHE A 523 0.15 7.16 -22.71
CA PHE A 523 0.39 8.59 -22.56
C PHE A 523 0.79 9.25 -23.89
N ILE A 524 1.77 8.68 -24.61
CA ILE A 524 2.25 9.21 -25.90
C ILE A 524 1.14 9.18 -26.93
N ILE A 525 0.40 8.07 -27.04
CA ILE A 525 -0.73 7.94 -27.98
C ILE A 525 -1.80 8.98 -27.67
N ALA A 526 -2.24 9.07 -26.39
CA ALA A 526 -3.24 10.04 -25.95
C ALA A 526 -2.79 11.47 -26.27
N PHE A 527 -1.53 11.79 -25.96
CA PHE A 527 -0.95 13.10 -26.21
C PHE A 527 -0.96 13.46 -27.71
N CYS A 528 -0.48 12.54 -28.59
CA CYS A 528 -0.51 12.75 -30.04
C CYS A 528 -1.95 12.91 -30.59
N LEU A 529 -2.89 12.12 -30.07
CA LEU A 529 -4.29 12.22 -30.48
C LEU A 529 -4.91 13.58 -30.12
N VAL A 530 -4.60 14.11 -28.94
CA VAL A 530 -5.08 15.44 -28.51
C VAL A 530 -4.48 16.54 -29.37
N LEU A 531 -3.15 16.51 -29.62
CA LEU A 531 -2.48 17.48 -30.51
C LEU A 531 -3.11 17.46 -31.92
N LEU A 532 -3.30 16.28 -32.46
CA LEU A 532 -3.94 16.11 -33.77
C LEU A 532 -5.38 16.67 -33.78
N TYR A 533 -6.17 16.36 -32.75
CA TYR A 533 -7.52 16.86 -32.61
C TYR A 533 -7.56 18.38 -32.57
N MET A 534 -6.67 19.02 -31.77
CA MET A 534 -6.63 20.48 -31.66
C MET A 534 -6.26 21.16 -32.97
N ILE A 535 -5.29 20.62 -33.71
CA ILE A 535 -4.89 21.13 -35.02
C ILE A 535 -6.04 20.97 -36.02
N LEU A 536 -6.68 19.80 -36.09
CA LEU A 536 -7.74 19.52 -37.02
C LEU A 536 -8.98 20.36 -36.76
N PHE A 537 -9.33 20.61 -35.49
CA PHE A 537 -10.55 21.33 -35.14
C PHE A 537 -10.40 22.85 -35.11
N TYR A 538 -9.27 23.36 -34.50
CA TYR A 538 -9.02 24.80 -34.27
C TYR A 538 -7.91 25.39 -35.14
N GLN A 539 -7.27 24.62 -36.01
CA GLN A 539 -6.20 25.06 -36.94
C GLN A 539 -5.11 25.90 -36.28
N GLY A 540 -4.92 27.15 -36.67
CA GLY A 540 -3.89 28.05 -36.15
C GLY A 540 -3.96 28.32 -34.66
N ALA A 541 -5.17 28.36 -34.07
CA ALA A 541 -5.38 28.46 -32.65
C ALA A 541 -5.08 27.11 -31.97
N GLY A 542 -5.33 25.97 -32.63
CA GLY A 542 -4.96 24.65 -32.18
C GLY A 542 -3.46 24.51 -31.92
N LEU A 543 -2.62 24.97 -32.83
CA LEU A 543 -1.15 25.00 -32.64
C LEU A 543 -0.72 25.82 -31.42
N VAL A 544 -1.46 26.89 -31.08
CA VAL A 544 -1.17 27.63 -29.84
C VAL A 544 -1.55 26.84 -28.59
N ALA A 545 -2.67 26.12 -28.64
CA ALA A 545 -3.05 25.20 -27.56
C ALA A 545 -2.02 24.07 -27.40
N ASP A 546 -1.51 23.53 -28.50
CA ASP A 546 -0.49 22.46 -28.46
C ASP A 546 0.81 22.91 -27.80
N ILE A 547 1.26 24.14 -28.11
CA ILE A 547 2.41 24.74 -27.41
C ILE A 547 2.12 24.91 -25.92
N ALA A 548 0.93 25.37 -25.55
CA ALA A 548 0.53 25.49 -24.16
C ALA A 548 0.46 24.14 -23.46
N LEU A 549 0.01 23.09 -24.17
CA LEU A 549 -0.05 21.73 -23.64
C LEU A 549 1.34 21.15 -23.41
N LEU A 550 2.29 21.39 -24.33
CA LEU A 550 3.70 21.04 -24.13
C LEU A 550 4.30 21.74 -22.91
N CYS A 551 4.02 23.04 -22.75
CA CYS A 551 4.44 23.78 -21.56
C CYS A 551 3.76 23.24 -20.28
N ASN A 552 2.49 22.81 -20.36
CA ASN A 552 1.79 22.22 -19.24
C ASN A 552 2.43 20.92 -18.78
N VAL A 553 2.75 20.02 -19.71
CA VAL A 553 3.47 18.78 -19.41
C VAL A 553 4.83 19.07 -18.75
N LEU A 554 5.60 20.03 -19.28
CA LEU A 554 6.87 20.45 -18.71
C LEU A 554 6.70 20.98 -17.27
N PHE A 555 5.72 21.86 -17.05
CA PHE A 555 5.49 22.43 -15.72
C PHE A 555 4.98 21.40 -14.73
N LEU A 556 4.15 20.49 -15.17
CA LEU A 556 3.60 19.42 -14.36
C LEU A 556 4.72 18.46 -13.87
N PHE A 557 5.53 17.92 -14.79
CA PHE A 557 6.65 17.06 -14.41
C PHE A 557 7.70 17.81 -13.58
N GLY A 558 8.05 19.04 -13.95
CA GLY A 558 8.99 19.85 -13.19
C GLY A 558 8.51 20.14 -11.77
N THR A 559 7.22 20.40 -11.60
CA THR A 559 6.60 20.64 -10.28
C THR A 559 6.55 19.35 -9.45
N LEU A 560 6.15 18.23 -10.05
CA LEU A 560 6.15 16.91 -9.37
C LEU A 560 7.53 16.58 -8.80
N VAL A 561 8.57 16.71 -9.62
CA VAL A 561 9.95 16.44 -9.19
C VAL A 561 10.40 17.43 -8.11
N SER A 562 10.04 18.71 -8.23
CA SER A 562 10.42 19.73 -7.25
C SER A 562 9.81 19.51 -5.87
N PHE A 563 8.60 18.96 -5.80
CA PHE A 563 7.93 18.60 -4.55
C PHE A 563 8.30 17.20 -4.04
N GLY A 564 9.12 16.43 -4.77
CA GLY A 564 9.43 15.05 -4.41
C GLY A 564 8.21 14.12 -4.47
N ALA A 565 7.20 14.49 -5.25
CA ALA A 565 5.98 13.68 -5.35
C ALA A 565 6.25 12.36 -6.08
N VAL A 566 5.62 11.30 -5.58
CA VAL A 566 5.78 9.95 -6.13
C VAL A 566 4.81 9.77 -7.30
N LEU A 567 5.35 9.35 -8.46
CA LEU A 567 4.56 9.02 -9.64
C LEU A 567 4.12 7.55 -9.57
N THR A 568 2.85 7.31 -9.32
CA THR A 568 2.22 5.98 -9.28
C THR A 568 1.55 5.65 -10.61
N LEU A 569 1.15 4.40 -10.83
CA LEU A 569 0.42 4.02 -12.05
C LEU A 569 -0.93 4.74 -12.17
N PRO A 570 -1.78 4.82 -11.12
CA PRO A 570 -2.94 5.72 -11.13
C PRO A 570 -2.53 7.19 -11.31
N GLY A 571 -1.36 7.61 -10.81
CA GLY A 571 -0.81 8.94 -11.05
C GLY A 571 -0.55 9.22 -12.54
N ILE A 572 -0.06 8.24 -13.30
CA ILE A 572 0.04 8.35 -14.78
C ILE A 572 -1.35 8.51 -15.40
N ALA A 573 -2.35 7.75 -14.96
CA ALA A 573 -3.72 7.92 -15.43
C ALA A 573 -4.24 9.34 -15.11
N GLY A 574 -3.93 9.89 -13.94
CA GLY A 574 -4.19 11.28 -13.56
C GLY A 574 -3.50 12.29 -14.48
N LEU A 575 -2.22 12.06 -14.81
CA LEU A 575 -1.47 12.84 -15.81
C LEU A 575 -2.18 12.88 -17.15
N VAL A 576 -2.55 11.70 -17.67
CA VAL A 576 -3.21 11.59 -18.98
C VAL A 576 -4.59 12.23 -18.96
N LEU A 577 -5.35 12.08 -17.88
CA LEU A 577 -6.61 12.77 -17.67
C LEU A 577 -6.43 14.30 -17.67
N THR A 578 -5.40 14.80 -17.00
CA THR A 578 -5.13 16.25 -16.97
C THR A 578 -4.75 16.81 -18.34
N LEU A 579 -4.17 16.01 -19.27
CA LEU A 579 -3.98 16.43 -20.67
C LEU A 579 -5.33 16.72 -21.35
N GLY A 580 -6.32 15.86 -21.16
CA GLY A 580 -7.68 16.09 -21.67
C GLY A 580 -8.31 17.36 -21.08
N MET A 581 -8.19 17.56 -19.78
CA MET A 581 -8.73 18.72 -19.07
C MET A 581 -7.94 20.02 -19.35
N ALA A 582 -6.65 19.94 -19.62
CA ALA A 582 -5.83 21.11 -19.94
C ALA A 582 -6.26 21.78 -21.25
N VAL A 583 -6.78 20.97 -22.19
CA VAL A 583 -7.32 21.49 -23.46
C VAL A 583 -8.70 22.12 -23.28
N ASP A 584 -9.49 21.67 -22.29
CA ASP A 584 -10.85 22.19 -22.01
C ASP A 584 -10.86 23.71 -21.81
N ALA A 585 -9.97 24.25 -20.99
CA ALA A 585 -9.86 25.69 -20.80
C ALA A 585 -9.58 26.45 -22.12
N ASN A 586 -8.74 25.87 -23.01
CA ASN A 586 -8.46 26.45 -24.32
C ASN A 586 -9.69 26.39 -25.22
N VAL A 587 -10.44 25.28 -25.22
CA VAL A 587 -11.69 25.12 -25.96
C VAL A 587 -12.70 26.19 -25.54
N ILE A 588 -12.84 26.44 -24.24
CA ILE A 588 -13.69 27.47 -23.66
C ILE A 588 -13.32 28.86 -24.23
N ILE A 589 -12.04 29.23 -24.20
CA ILE A 589 -11.52 30.49 -24.70
C ILE A 589 -11.80 30.61 -26.22
N TYR A 590 -11.49 29.56 -26.97
CA TYR A 590 -11.58 29.61 -28.44
C TYR A 590 -13.02 29.69 -28.94
N GLU A 591 -13.95 28.97 -28.33
CA GLU A 591 -15.36 29.09 -28.65
C GLU A 591 -15.89 30.49 -28.33
N ARG A 592 -15.46 31.13 -27.22
CA ARG A 592 -15.79 32.52 -26.90
C ARG A 592 -15.20 33.50 -27.94
N ILE A 593 -13.93 33.32 -28.34
CA ILE A 593 -13.30 34.14 -29.39
C ILE A 593 -14.07 33.98 -30.71
N LYS A 594 -14.50 32.75 -31.09
CA LYS A 594 -15.31 32.49 -32.26
C LYS A 594 -16.67 33.23 -32.21
N GLU A 595 -17.32 33.29 -31.05
CA GLU A 595 -18.54 34.04 -30.83
C GLU A 595 -18.30 35.53 -31.07
N GLU A 596 -17.24 36.10 -30.50
CA GLU A 596 -16.89 37.52 -30.66
C GLU A 596 -16.50 37.90 -32.10
N LEU A 597 -15.79 36.98 -32.80
CA LEU A 597 -15.47 37.15 -34.22
C LEU A 597 -16.74 37.13 -35.10
N ARG A 598 -17.69 36.23 -34.78
CA ARG A 598 -19.01 36.18 -35.48
C ARG A 598 -19.86 37.42 -35.22
N ALA A 599 -19.70 38.05 -34.04
CA ALA A 599 -20.32 39.33 -33.74
C ALA A 599 -19.70 40.52 -34.51
N GLY A 600 -18.72 40.26 -35.40
CA GLY A 600 -18.09 41.28 -36.26
C GLY A 600 -16.94 42.04 -35.60
N LYS A 601 -16.45 41.63 -34.43
CA LYS A 601 -15.31 42.28 -33.80
C LYS A 601 -13.98 41.95 -34.50
N GLY A 602 -13.08 42.92 -34.57
CA GLY A 602 -11.71 42.68 -35.06
C GLY A 602 -10.94 41.70 -34.18
N LEU A 603 -10.01 40.92 -34.76
CA LEU A 603 -9.27 39.82 -34.13
C LEU A 603 -8.70 40.15 -32.74
N GLY A 604 -8.00 41.29 -32.60
CA GLY A 604 -7.39 41.66 -31.32
C GLY A 604 -8.44 41.96 -30.22
N LYS A 605 -9.56 42.57 -30.57
CA LYS A 605 -10.66 42.83 -29.64
C LYS A 605 -11.41 41.56 -29.30
N ALA A 606 -11.69 40.72 -30.30
CA ALA A 606 -12.34 39.41 -30.09
C ALA A 606 -11.52 38.51 -29.15
N ILE A 607 -10.20 38.49 -29.29
CA ILE A 607 -9.32 37.75 -28.36
C ILE A 607 -9.44 38.33 -26.95
N THR A 608 -9.34 39.66 -26.79
CA THR A 608 -9.43 40.31 -25.47
C THR A 608 -10.76 40.05 -24.77
N ASP A 609 -11.85 40.20 -25.47
CA ASP A 609 -13.19 39.98 -24.91
C ASP A 609 -13.49 38.49 -24.70
N GLY A 610 -13.00 37.61 -25.59
CA GLY A 610 -13.12 36.17 -25.44
C GLY A 610 -12.45 35.63 -24.14
N TYR A 611 -11.23 36.08 -23.85
CA TYR A 611 -10.58 35.75 -22.59
C TYR A 611 -11.33 36.32 -21.37
N ALA A 612 -11.76 37.59 -21.43
CA ALA A 612 -12.48 38.21 -20.32
C ALA A 612 -13.79 37.49 -20.00
N ASN A 613 -14.52 37.05 -21.03
CA ASN A 613 -15.80 36.36 -20.88
C ASN A 613 -15.63 34.86 -20.52
N ALA A 614 -14.51 34.23 -20.86
CA ALA A 614 -14.21 32.85 -20.52
C ALA A 614 -13.67 32.67 -19.09
N TYR A 615 -13.03 33.72 -18.54
CA TYR A 615 -12.26 33.64 -17.29
C TYR A 615 -13.06 33.06 -16.10
N SER A 616 -14.27 33.57 -15.89
CA SER A 616 -15.17 33.15 -14.80
C SER A 616 -15.46 31.65 -14.87
N ALA A 617 -15.88 31.16 -16.03
CA ALA A 617 -16.25 29.77 -16.23
C ALA A 617 -15.05 28.81 -16.07
N ILE A 618 -13.88 29.23 -16.54
CA ILE A 618 -12.65 28.44 -16.40
C ILE A 618 -12.27 28.31 -14.91
N ILE A 619 -12.18 29.39 -14.18
CA ILE A 619 -11.80 29.38 -12.78
C ILE A 619 -12.81 28.59 -11.94
N ASP A 620 -14.11 28.80 -12.15
CA ASP A 620 -15.16 28.08 -11.41
C ASP A 620 -15.11 26.57 -11.67
N GLY A 621 -14.92 26.15 -12.92
CA GLY A 621 -14.79 24.74 -13.28
C GLY A 621 -13.54 24.09 -12.69
N GLN A 622 -12.40 24.78 -12.73
CA GLN A 622 -11.15 24.26 -12.19
C GLN A 622 -11.15 24.22 -10.66
N ILE A 623 -11.77 25.17 -9.97
CA ILE A 623 -11.94 25.15 -8.51
C ILE A 623 -12.79 23.95 -8.09
N THR A 624 -13.90 23.66 -8.77
CA THR A 624 -14.75 22.53 -8.44
C THR A 624 -14.01 21.19 -8.59
N THR A 625 -13.24 21.03 -9.65
CA THR A 625 -12.42 19.84 -9.87
C THR A 625 -11.27 19.76 -8.85
N ALA A 626 -10.63 20.88 -8.51
CA ALA A 626 -9.59 20.93 -7.48
C ALA A 626 -10.13 20.55 -6.09
N LEU A 627 -11.35 20.99 -5.74
CA LEU A 627 -12.00 20.62 -4.47
C LEU A 627 -12.17 19.10 -4.34
N THR A 628 -12.60 18.43 -5.42
CA THR A 628 -12.68 16.95 -5.41
C THR A 628 -11.32 16.30 -5.35
N GLY A 629 -10.31 16.86 -6.02
CA GLY A 629 -8.93 16.45 -5.89
C GLY A 629 -8.40 16.54 -4.45
N VAL A 630 -8.74 17.63 -3.73
CA VAL A 630 -8.38 17.79 -2.31
C VAL A 630 -9.09 16.77 -1.43
N VAL A 631 -10.38 16.51 -1.65
CA VAL A 631 -11.10 15.44 -0.93
C VAL A 631 -10.43 14.10 -1.18
N LEU A 632 -10.09 13.80 -2.44
CA LEU A 632 -9.40 12.57 -2.80
C LEU A 632 -8.00 12.46 -2.15
N PHE A 633 -7.28 13.56 -2.04
CA PHE A 633 -5.97 13.60 -1.37
C PHE A 633 -6.07 13.33 0.14
N ILE A 634 -7.13 13.83 0.80
CA ILE A 634 -7.33 13.67 2.26
C ILE A 634 -7.78 12.24 2.59
N PHE A 635 -8.68 11.65 1.80
CA PHE A 635 -9.28 10.33 2.06
C PHE A 635 -8.59 9.18 1.31
N GLY A 636 -7.78 9.48 0.29
CA GLY A 636 -7.00 8.49 -0.46
C GLY A 636 -5.72 8.10 0.28
N SER A 637 -5.22 6.91 0.01
CA SER A 637 -3.94 6.41 0.51
C SER A 637 -3.08 5.89 -0.63
N GLY A 638 -1.77 5.85 -0.45
CA GLY A 638 -0.80 5.28 -1.39
C GLY A 638 -1.01 5.70 -2.85
N PRO A 639 -1.30 4.75 -3.77
CA PRO A 639 -1.46 5.03 -5.20
C PRO A 639 -2.55 6.06 -5.52
N VAL A 640 -3.66 6.07 -4.75
CA VAL A 640 -4.79 7.01 -4.95
C VAL A 640 -4.38 8.44 -4.56
N GLN A 641 -3.59 8.60 -3.52
CA GLN A 641 -3.03 9.89 -3.12
C GLN A 641 -2.07 10.45 -4.19
N GLY A 642 -1.28 9.56 -4.82
CA GLY A 642 -0.45 9.90 -5.98
C GLY A 642 -1.28 10.41 -7.17
N PHE A 643 -2.40 9.76 -7.48
CA PHE A 643 -3.37 10.22 -8.48
C PHE A 643 -3.94 11.60 -8.15
N ALA A 644 -4.37 11.83 -6.90
CA ALA A 644 -4.91 13.11 -6.46
C ALA A 644 -3.87 14.25 -6.58
N THR A 645 -2.62 13.96 -6.21
CA THR A 645 -1.50 14.90 -6.29
C THR A 645 -1.25 15.34 -7.74
N THR A 646 -1.16 14.37 -8.67
CA THR A 646 -0.97 14.67 -10.10
C THR A 646 -2.14 15.45 -10.68
N LEU A 647 -3.37 15.13 -10.28
CA LEU A 647 -4.59 15.84 -10.68
C LEU A 647 -4.57 17.31 -10.22
N ILE A 648 -4.28 17.58 -8.93
CA ILE A 648 -4.27 18.93 -8.38
C ILE A 648 -3.19 19.78 -9.05
N ILE A 649 -1.96 19.26 -9.16
CA ILE A 649 -0.85 19.97 -9.82
C ILE A 649 -1.18 20.21 -11.29
N GLY A 650 -1.75 19.21 -11.98
CA GLY A 650 -2.16 19.32 -13.37
C GLY A 650 -3.24 20.39 -13.62
N ILE A 651 -4.20 20.52 -12.70
CA ILE A 651 -5.22 21.59 -12.75
C ILE A 651 -4.56 22.96 -12.62
N ILE A 652 -3.68 23.15 -11.64
CA ILE A 652 -3.00 24.44 -11.42
C ILE A 652 -2.14 24.83 -12.63
N THR A 653 -1.35 23.87 -13.16
CA THR A 653 -0.48 24.13 -14.32
C THR A 653 -1.28 24.34 -15.60
N SER A 654 -2.45 23.66 -15.76
CA SER A 654 -3.33 23.85 -16.93
C SER A 654 -3.96 25.24 -16.96
N VAL A 655 -4.42 25.75 -15.82
CA VAL A 655 -4.93 27.13 -15.69
C VAL A 655 -3.84 28.15 -16.06
N LEU A 656 -2.63 27.95 -15.55
CA LEU A 656 -1.52 28.83 -15.82
C LEU A 656 -1.17 28.85 -17.32
N THR A 657 -1.10 27.70 -17.97
CA THR A 657 -0.72 27.60 -19.37
C THR A 657 -1.83 28.06 -20.32
N SER A 658 -3.08 27.69 -20.05
CA SER A 658 -4.22 28.07 -20.90
C SER A 658 -4.55 29.55 -20.83
N ILE A 659 -4.40 30.21 -19.67
CA ILE A 659 -4.73 31.64 -19.51
C ILE A 659 -3.53 32.54 -19.90
N PHE A 660 -2.33 32.19 -19.43
CA PHE A 660 -1.17 33.09 -19.58
C PHE A 660 -0.32 32.77 -20.81
N ILE A 661 0.05 31.51 -21.04
CA ILE A 661 0.96 31.15 -22.15
C ILE A 661 0.27 31.37 -23.48
N THR A 662 -0.98 30.87 -23.65
CA THR A 662 -1.74 31.09 -24.89
C THR A 662 -1.97 32.57 -25.16
N ARG A 663 -2.27 33.35 -24.11
CA ARG A 663 -2.47 34.80 -24.23
C ARG A 663 -1.22 35.51 -24.71
N ILE A 664 -0.05 35.18 -24.16
CA ILE A 664 1.23 35.76 -24.60
C ILE A 664 1.47 35.49 -26.07
N ILE A 665 1.21 34.26 -26.55
CA ILE A 665 1.41 33.86 -27.95
C ILE A 665 0.46 34.60 -28.86
N PHE A 666 -0.85 34.67 -28.50
CA PHE A 666 -1.85 35.39 -29.27
C PHE A 666 -1.55 36.90 -29.37
N ASP A 667 -1.21 37.55 -28.25
CA ASP A 667 -0.87 38.95 -28.22
C ASP A 667 0.38 39.26 -29.07
N ASP A 668 1.38 38.38 -29.09
CA ASP A 668 2.58 38.53 -29.94
C ASP A 668 2.26 38.38 -31.43
N ARG A 669 1.44 37.39 -31.79
CA ARG A 669 1.00 37.18 -33.20
C ARG A 669 0.14 38.32 -33.71
N VAL A 670 -0.79 38.83 -32.91
CA VAL A 670 -1.62 39.99 -33.24
C VAL A 670 -0.77 41.24 -33.39
N ALA A 671 0.20 41.49 -32.49
CA ALA A 671 1.14 42.62 -32.58
C ALA A 671 2.00 42.59 -33.85
N LYS A 672 2.32 41.38 -34.36
CA LYS A 672 3.04 41.16 -35.63
C LYS A 672 2.14 41.15 -36.86
N GLY A 673 0.84 41.47 -36.73
CA GLY A 673 -0.12 41.47 -37.83
C GLY A 673 -0.41 40.11 -38.46
N ARG A 674 -0.10 39.02 -37.78
CA ARG A 674 -0.34 37.65 -38.27
C ARG A 674 -1.76 37.22 -38.03
N ASN A 675 -2.46 36.75 -39.09
CA ASN A 675 -3.79 36.18 -38.94
C ASN A 675 -3.73 34.83 -38.21
N ILE A 676 -4.72 34.60 -37.34
CA ILE A 676 -4.91 33.35 -36.61
C ILE A 676 -6.27 32.81 -36.93
N THR A 677 -6.33 31.56 -37.38
CA THR A 677 -7.57 30.85 -37.69
C THR A 677 -8.03 30.05 -36.47
N PHE A 678 -9.34 30.13 -36.16
CA PHE A 678 -9.95 29.41 -35.01
C PHE A 678 -10.92 28.31 -35.49
N ASP A 679 -11.15 28.17 -36.78
CA ASP A 679 -12.01 27.16 -37.35
C ASP A 679 -11.55 26.78 -38.79
N ASN A 680 -12.06 25.64 -39.28
CA ASN A 680 -11.95 25.23 -40.66
C ASN A 680 -13.33 25.26 -41.33
N LYS A 681 -13.44 24.93 -42.62
CA LYS A 681 -14.74 24.92 -43.36
C LYS A 681 -15.76 23.97 -42.73
N PHE A 682 -15.32 22.91 -42.07
CA PHE A 682 -16.13 21.87 -41.44
C PHE A 682 -16.58 22.29 -40.04
N THR A 683 -15.66 22.84 -39.23
CA THR A 683 -15.90 23.17 -37.83
C THR A 683 -16.54 24.53 -37.61
N ARG A 684 -16.55 25.41 -38.67
CA ARG A 684 -17.12 26.76 -38.59
C ARG A 684 -18.60 26.77 -38.19
N ASN A 685 -19.40 25.85 -38.73
CA ASN A 685 -20.82 25.76 -38.51
C ASN A 685 -21.28 24.55 -37.68
N PHE A 686 -20.31 23.86 -37.00
CA PHE A 686 -20.61 22.67 -36.22
C PHE A 686 -21.60 22.98 -35.09
N LEU A 687 -22.79 22.38 -35.12
CA LEU A 687 -23.89 22.53 -34.17
C LEU A 687 -24.37 23.98 -33.91
N GLN A 688 -24.14 24.93 -34.84
CA GLN A 688 -24.38 26.35 -34.61
C GLN A 688 -25.87 26.71 -34.61
N ASN A 689 -26.68 26.02 -35.43
CA ASN A 689 -28.11 26.32 -35.65
C ASN A 689 -29.04 25.32 -34.97
N THR A 690 -28.60 24.70 -33.89
CA THR A 690 -29.46 23.78 -33.13
C THR A 690 -30.59 24.53 -32.45
N LYS A 691 -31.81 24.01 -32.60
CA LYS A 691 -33.03 24.54 -31.96
C LYS A 691 -33.75 23.42 -31.20
N VAL A 692 -33.01 22.71 -30.34
CA VAL A 692 -33.57 21.62 -29.57
C VAL A 692 -34.30 22.17 -28.35
N ASP A 693 -35.56 21.76 -28.16
CA ASP A 693 -36.31 22.06 -26.94
C ASP A 693 -35.99 21.02 -25.85
N PHE A 694 -34.88 21.24 -25.13
CA PHE A 694 -34.41 20.34 -24.07
C PHE A 694 -35.41 20.26 -22.91
N LEU A 695 -35.93 21.42 -22.47
CA LEU A 695 -36.89 21.49 -21.37
C LEU A 695 -38.25 20.91 -21.71
N GLY A 696 -38.65 20.95 -22.99
CA GLY A 696 -39.89 20.32 -23.46
C GLY A 696 -39.83 18.79 -23.36
N LYS A 697 -38.66 18.21 -23.66
CA LYS A 697 -38.44 16.75 -23.63
C LYS A 697 -38.07 16.19 -22.23
N ARG A 698 -37.94 17.02 -21.18
CA ARG A 698 -37.45 16.62 -19.84
C ARG A 698 -38.22 15.46 -19.20
N LYS A 699 -39.52 15.31 -19.45
CA LYS A 699 -40.29 14.18 -18.93
C LYS A 699 -39.84 12.86 -19.49
N ILE A 700 -39.46 12.80 -20.77
CA ILE A 700 -38.93 11.59 -21.42
C ILE A 700 -37.54 11.26 -20.83
N THR A 701 -36.69 12.28 -20.69
CA THR A 701 -35.34 12.06 -20.10
C THR A 701 -35.41 11.63 -18.64
N TYR A 702 -36.36 12.16 -17.85
CA TYR A 702 -36.60 11.69 -16.48
C TYR A 702 -37.04 10.22 -16.42
N ILE A 703 -37.89 9.79 -17.37
CA ILE A 703 -38.31 8.37 -17.43
C ILE A 703 -37.12 7.47 -17.78
N ILE A 704 -36.35 7.84 -18.82
CA ILE A 704 -35.16 7.07 -19.22
C ILE A 704 -34.16 7.00 -18.08
N SER A 705 -33.80 8.12 -17.47
CA SER A 705 -32.87 8.18 -16.36
C SER A 705 -33.39 7.45 -15.12
N GLY A 706 -34.68 7.55 -14.81
CA GLY A 706 -35.32 6.81 -13.76
C GLY A 706 -35.25 5.30 -13.97
N ALA A 707 -35.49 4.83 -15.21
CA ALA A 707 -35.34 3.41 -15.54
C ALA A 707 -33.90 2.92 -15.40
N LEU A 708 -32.91 3.73 -15.83
CA LEU A 708 -31.50 3.40 -15.67
C LEU A 708 -31.08 3.34 -14.19
N ILE A 709 -31.54 4.29 -13.36
CA ILE A 709 -31.27 4.28 -11.91
C ILE A 709 -31.90 3.05 -11.25
N ILE A 710 -33.17 2.74 -11.59
CA ILE A 710 -33.85 1.56 -11.06
C ILE A 710 -33.11 0.29 -11.48
N ALA A 711 -32.70 0.16 -12.74
CA ALA A 711 -31.92 -0.97 -13.22
C ALA A 711 -30.58 -1.10 -12.49
N SER A 712 -29.90 0.03 -12.23
CA SER A 712 -28.67 0.07 -11.45
C SER A 712 -28.89 -0.39 -10.02
N ILE A 713 -29.92 0.11 -9.33
CA ILE A 713 -30.25 -0.29 -7.96
C ILE A 713 -30.65 -1.76 -7.90
N LEU A 714 -31.40 -2.26 -8.85
CA LEU A 714 -31.77 -3.67 -8.93
C LEU A 714 -30.53 -4.55 -9.15
N SER A 715 -29.64 -4.16 -10.06
CA SER A 715 -28.38 -4.88 -10.25
C SER A 715 -27.56 -4.95 -8.97
N ILE A 716 -27.39 -3.83 -8.29
CA ILE A 716 -26.65 -3.75 -7.03
C ILE A 716 -27.30 -4.63 -5.95
N SER A 717 -28.63 -4.66 -5.87
CA SER A 717 -29.37 -5.42 -4.86
C SER A 717 -29.35 -6.93 -5.11
N PHE A 718 -29.44 -7.38 -6.38
CA PHE A 718 -29.54 -8.79 -6.71
C PHE A 718 -28.18 -9.44 -7.01
N LYS A 719 -27.29 -8.74 -7.71
CA LYS A 719 -25.99 -9.28 -8.12
C LYS A 719 -24.86 -8.84 -7.17
N GLY A 720 -25.03 -7.68 -6.50
CA GLY A 720 -23.98 -7.11 -5.64
C GLY A 720 -22.80 -6.53 -6.42
N PHE A 721 -21.67 -6.46 -5.76
CA PHE A 721 -20.40 -6.01 -6.33
C PHE A 721 -19.34 -7.09 -6.21
N THR A 722 -18.44 -7.10 -7.16
CA THR A 722 -17.14 -7.77 -7.00
C THR A 722 -16.21 -6.75 -6.32
N TYR A 723 -15.91 -7.00 -5.07
CA TYR A 723 -15.03 -6.12 -4.29
C TYR A 723 -13.57 -6.55 -4.47
N GLY A 724 -12.68 -5.59 -4.63
CA GLY A 724 -11.26 -5.83 -4.47
C GLY A 724 -10.88 -6.12 -3.01
N VAL A 725 -9.65 -6.62 -2.80
CA VAL A 725 -9.12 -6.93 -1.47
C VAL A 725 -9.15 -5.73 -0.52
N ASP A 726 -9.06 -4.51 -1.04
CA ASP A 726 -9.18 -3.27 -0.28
C ASP A 726 -10.49 -3.14 0.52
N PHE A 727 -11.56 -3.81 0.06
CA PHE A 727 -12.90 -3.73 0.67
C PHE A 727 -13.35 -5.03 1.33
N THR A 728 -12.75 -6.17 0.97
CA THR A 728 -13.08 -7.47 1.58
C THR A 728 -12.12 -7.83 2.69
N GLY A 729 -10.91 -7.32 2.64
CA GLY A 729 -9.78 -7.90 3.34
C GLY A 729 -9.36 -9.22 2.70
N GLY A 730 -8.22 -9.76 3.09
CA GLY A 730 -7.69 -11.02 2.56
C GLY A 730 -6.35 -10.84 1.87
N ARG A 731 -6.02 -11.84 1.05
CA ARG A 731 -4.78 -11.89 0.28
C ARG A 731 -5.09 -12.06 -1.20
N THR A 732 -4.41 -11.28 -2.03
CA THR A 732 -4.49 -11.37 -3.49
C THR A 732 -3.11 -11.66 -4.05
N PHE A 733 -3.04 -12.61 -4.96
CA PHE A 733 -1.82 -12.97 -5.68
C PHE A 733 -2.05 -12.81 -7.18
N VAL A 734 -1.09 -12.24 -7.89
CA VAL A 734 -1.02 -12.31 -9.34
C VAL A 734 0.02 -13.36 -9.68
N VAL A 735 -0.43 -14.46 -10.28
CA VAL A 735 0.41 -15.59 -10.67
C VAL A 735 0.56 -15.62 -12.18
N ARG A 736 1.79 -15.72 -12.67
CA ARG A 736 2.12 -15.89 -14.09
C ARG A 736 2.55 -17.32 -14.33
N PHE A 737 1.94 -17.92 -15.33
CA PHE A 737 2.24 -19.28 -15.80
C PHE A 737 3.14 -19.21 -17.04
N ASP A 738 3.86 -20.29 -17.30
CA ASP A 738 4.70 -20.49 -18.49
C ASP A 738 3.88 -20.90 -19.73
N GLN A 739 2.57 -21.14 -19.56
CA GLN A 739 1.61 -21.43 -20.63
C GLN A 739 0.30 -20.67 -20.43
N ASN A 740 -0.55 -20.70 -21.47
CA ASN A 740 -1.91 -20.18 -21.36
C ASN A 740 -2.76 -21.13 -20.53
N VAL A 741 -3.49 -20.60 -19.56
CA VAL A 741 -4.34 -21.35 -18.63
C VAL A 741 -5.78 -20.83 -18.65
N GLN A 742 -6.74 -21.67 -18.33
CA GLN A 742 -8.15 -21.30 -18.23
C GLN A 742 -8.51 -20.92 -16.79
N ALA A 743 -9.13 -19.75 -16.61
CA ALA A 743 -9.49 -19.24 -15.29
C ALA A 743 -10.41 -20.18 -14.51
N GLU A 744 -11.27 -20.96 -15.19
CA GLU A 744 -12.18 -21.91 -14.56
C GLU A 744 -11.46 -23.14 -13.98
N GLU A 745 -10.44 -23.64 -14.69
CA GLU A 745 -9.61 -24.77 -14.22
C GLU A 745 -8.80 -24.36 -12.99
N ILE A 746 -8.17 -23.18 -13.05
CA ILE A 746 -7.43 -22.61 -11.93
C ILE A 746 -8.37 -22.37 -10.74
N ARG A 747 -9.56 -21.81 -10.96
CA ARG A 747 -10.55 -21.59 -9.92
C ARG A 747 -10.94 -22.87 -9.21
N SER A 748 -11.24 -23.92 -9.96
CA SER A 748 -11.60 -25.23 -9.39
C SER A 748 -10.48 -25.80 -8.53
N ALA A 749 -9.24 -25.76 -9.01
CA ALA A 749 -8.08 -26.29 -8.29
C ALA A 749 -7.81 -25.50 -6.99
N VAL A 750 -7.80 -24.17 -7.08
CA VAL A 750 -7.48 -23.29 -5.94
C VAL A 750 -8.60 -23.32 -4.90
N THR A 751 -9.88 -23.29 -5.32
CA THR A 751 -11.02 -23.38 -4.38
C THR A 751 -10.99 -24.70 -3.64
N THR A 752 -10.79 -25.83 -4.34
CA THR A 752 -10.71 -27.15 -3.70
C THR A 752 -9.57 -27.23 -2.67
N ALA A 753 -8.42 -26.65 -2.99
CA ALA A 753 -7.26 -26.65 -2.08
C ALA A 753 -7.52 -25.81 -0.81
N PHE A 754 -8.06 -24.59 -0.97
CA PHE A 754 -8.35 -23.72 0.18
C PHE A 754 -9.52 -24.24 1.02
N ASP A 755 -10.55 -24.86 0.42
CA ASP A 755 -11.64 -25.49 1.16
C ASP A 755 -11.14 -26.69 1.97
N ALA A 756 -10.24 -27.49 1.41
CA ALA A 756 -9.59 -28.59 2.13
C ALA A 756 -8.74 -28.11 3.30
N ALA A 757 -7.92 -27.04 3.08
CA ALA A 757 -7.12 -26.42 4.13
C ALA A 757 -7.99 -25.78 5.22
N ALA A 758 -9.11 -25.15 4.85
CA ALA A 758 -10.06 -24.57 5.77
C ALA A 758 -10.73 -25.64 6.65
N ALA A 759 -11.11 -26.78 6.06
CA ALA A 759 -11.68 -27.90 6.80
C ALA A 759 -10.69 -28.51 7.79
N GLN A 760 -9.40 -28.64 7.43
CA GLN A 760 -8.35 -29.15 8.32
C GLN A 760 -8.07 -28.22 9.50
N ASN A 761 -8.15 -26.90 9.31
CA ASN A 761 -7.82 -25.90 10.31
C ASN A 761 -9.06 -25.28 11.00
N ASN A 762 -10.27 -25.82 10.78
CA ASN A 762 -11.54 -25.32 11.31
C ASN A 762 -11.76 -23.81 11.03
N VAL A 763 -11.41 -23.36 9.81
CA VAL A 763 -11.62 -21.99 9.38
C VAL A 763 -12.96 -21.87 8.69
N GLU A 764 -13.84 -21.03 9.22
CA GLU A 764 -15.16 -20.75 8.63
C GLU A 764 -15.09 -19.63 7.59
N ASN A 765 -16.00 -19.65 6.62
CA ASN A 765 -16.23 -18.57 5.64
C ASN A 765 -15.03 -18.23 4.74
N THR A 766 -14.31 -19.22 4.25
CA THR A 766 -13.28 -19.02 3.24
C THR A 766 -13.91 -18.73 1.88
N ALA A 767 -13.58 -17.60 1.28
CA ALA A 767 -13.97 -17.27 -0.10
C ALA A 767 -12.72 -17.19 -0.97
N THR A 768 -12.81 -17.82 -2.16
CA THR A 768 -11.72 -17.81 -3.14
C THR A 768 -12.26 -17.31 -4.49
N GLU A 769 -11.57 -16.35 -5.08
CA GLU A 769 -11.92 -15.78 -6.37
C GLU A 769 -10.72 -15.85 -7.33
N VAL A 770 -10.96 -16.31 -8.57
CA VAL A 770 -9.93 -16.38 -9.62
C VAL A 770 -10.43 -15.63 -10.85
N LYS A 771 -9.61 -14.71 -11.36
CA LYS A 771 -9.87 -13.91 -12.56
C LYS A 771 -8.64 -13.87 -13.45
N GLN A 772 -8.87 -13.80 -14.75
CA GLN A 772 -7.81 -13.51 -15.70
C GLN A 772 -7.28 -12.08 -15.46
N PHE A 773 -5.96 -11.87 -15.55
CA PHE A 773 -5.32 -10.59 -15.33
C PHE A 773 -4.29 -10.31 -16.42
N GLY A 774 -4.63 -9.43 -17.34
CA GLY A 774 -3.78 -9.11 -18.48
C GLY A 774 -3.78 -10.18 -19.58
N GLY A 775 -2.68 -10.92 -19.71
CA GLY A 775 -2.56 -12.00 -20.70
C GLY A 775 -3.24 -13.30 -20.28
N ASP A 776 -3.35 -14.24 -21.23
CA ASP A 776 -3.96 -15.58 -21.00
C ASP A 776 -3.12 -16.47 -20.05
N SER A 777 -1.88 -16.07 -19.75
CA SER A 777 -0.96 -16.76 -18.85
C SER A 777 -0.90 -16.13 -17.45
N GLN A 778 -1.77 -15.16 -17.13
CA GLN A 778 -1.74 -14.49 -15.81
C GLN A 778 -3.11 -14.57 -15.14
N MET A 779 -3.12 -14.98 -13.87
CA MET A 779 -4.34 -15.07 -13.06
C MET A 779 -4.21 -14.27 -11.77
N LYS A 780 -5.24 -13.49 -11.45
CA LYS A 780 -5.43 -12.82 -10.16
C LYS A 780 -6.25 -13.72 -9.26
N ILE A 781 -5.68 -14.14 -8.15
CA ILE A 781 -6.26 -15.07 -7.19
C ILE A 781 -6.42 -14.35 -5.86
N THR A 782 -7.64 -14.25 -5.35
CA THR A 782 -7.96 -13.61 -4.06
C THR A 782 -8.56 -14.64 -3.11
N THR A 783 -8.07 -14.67 -1.86
CA THR A 783 -8.59 -15.56 -0.82
C THR A 783 -8.76 -14.84 0.51
N THR A 784 -9.82 -15.20 1.25
CA THR A 784 -10.07 -14.74 2.62
C THR A 784 -9.64 -15.77 3.68
N TYR A 785 -8.94 -16.84 3.27
CA TYR A 785 -8.46 -17.88 4.18
C TYR A 785 -7.59 -17.27 5.29
N LYS A 786 -7.91 -17.54 6.54
CA LYS A 786 -7.25 -17.01 7.74
C LYS A 786 -7.04 -15.49 7.71
N VAL A 787 -8.00 -14.73 7.19
CA VAL A 787 -7.89 -13.26 7.04
C VAL A 787 -7.72 -12.53 8.37
N ASN A 788 -8.22 -13.10 9.48
CA ASN A 788 -8.12 -12.52 10.82
C ASN A 788 -6.79 -12.80 11.53
N GLU A 789 -5.94 -13.65 10.94
CA GLU A 789 -4.63 -14.00 11.49
C GLU A 789 -3.53 -13.21 10.79
N GLU A 790 -2.80 -12.38 11.54
CA GLU A 790 -1.80 -11.46 11.02
C GLU A 790 -0.36 -12.00 11.10
N SER A 791 -0.19 -13.29 11.47
CA SER A 791 1.12 -13.94 11.59
C SER A 791 1.78 -14.14 10.22
N THR A 792 3.11 -13.99 10.18
CA THR A 792 3.92 -14.31 8.98
C THR A 792 3.91 -15.80 8.62
N ASP A 793 3.70 -16.66 9.60
CA ASP A 793 3.61 -18.11 9.38
C ASP A 793 2.37 -18.46 8.56
N VAL A 794 1.27 -17.72 8.75
CA VAL A 794 0.04 -17.86 7.95
C VAL A 794 0.25 -17.44 6.49
N ASP A 795 1.04 -16.42 6.24
CA ASP A 795 1.35 -16.00 4.87
C ASP A 795 2.11 -17.10 4.12
N ALA A 796 3.09 -17.73 4.77
CA ALA A 796 3.83 -18.87 4.21
C ALA A 796 2.93 -20.09 3.97
N GLU A 797 1.99 -20.37 4.89
CA GLU A 797 0.99 -21.45 4.74
C GLU A 797 0.07 -21.21 3.54
N VAL A 798 -0.44 -19.98 3.39
CA VAL A 798 -1.31 -19.60 2.26
C VAL A 798 -0.59 -19.78 0.92
N GLU A 799 0.66 -19.36 0.84
CA GLU A 799 1.50 -19.51 -0.37
C GLU A 799 1.80 -20.97 -0.66
N GLU A 800 1.98 -21.81 0.36
CA GLU A 800 2.19 -23.25 0.20
C GLU A 800 0.92 -23.95 -0.32
N VAL A 801 -0.25 -23.62 0.23
CA VAL A 801 -1.54 -24.12 -0.29
C VAL A 801 -1.73 -23.71 -1.74
N LEU A 802 -1.44 -22.46 -2.07
CA LEU A 802 -1.54 -21.94 -3.42
C LEU A 802 -0.56 -22.64 -4.37
N TYR A 803 0.70 -22.83 -3.97
CA TYR A 803 1.71 -23.56 -4.74
C TYR A 803 1.26 -24.99 -5.04
N ASN A 804 0.78 -25.71 -4.02
CA ASN A 804 0.33 -27.09 -4.17
C ASN A 804 -0.88 -27.21 -5.12
N ALA A 805 -1.76 -26.21 -5.12
CA ALA A 805 -2.89 -26.14 -6.05
C ALA A 805 -2.46 -25.86 -7.50
N LEU A 806 -1.40 -25.07 -7.70
CA LEU A 806 -1.05 -24.52 -9.00
C LEU A 806 0.13 -25.20 -9.69
N LYS A 807 1.00 -25.94 -8.97
CA LYS A 807 2.20 -26.56 -9.54
C LYS A 807 1.93 -27.45 -10.76
N ALA A 808 0.78 -28.09 -10.84
CA ALA A 808 0.41 -28.96 -11.98
C ALA A 808 0.09 -28.18 -13.28
N PHE A 809 -0.10 -26.87 -13.20
CA PHE A 809 -0.41 -26.00 -14.34
C PHE A 809 0.83 -25.35 -14.96
N PHE A 810 2.00 -25.60 -14.43
CA PHE A 810 3.28 -25.20 -15.02
C PHE A 810 3.81 -26.33 -15.92
N VAL A 811 4.40 -25.99 -17.05
CA VAL A 811 5.05 -26.94 -17.96
C VAL A 811 6.41 -27.33 -17.40
N GLU A 812 7.17 -26.33 -16.91
CA GLU A 812 8.43 -26.55 -16.22
C GLU A 812 8.18 -26.79 -14.73
N ASP A 813 8.88 -27.76 -14.13
CA ASP A 813 8.76 -28.04 -12.69
C ASP A 813 9.35 -26.86 -11.91
N ILE A 814 8.51 -26.16 -11.17
CA ILE A 814 8.86 -24.96 -10.39
C ILE A 814 8.95 -25.33 -8.90
N SER A 815 10.03 -24.97 -8.24
CA SER A 815 10.14 -25.13 -6.78
C SER A 815 9.31 -24.07 -6.04
N ILE A 816 8.96 -24.36 -4.78
CA ILE A 816 8.19 -23.40 -3.95
C ILE A 816 8.93 -22.06 -3.80
N ASP A 817 10.25 -22.07 -3.68
CA ASP A 817 11.06 -20.87 -3.56
C ASP A 817 11.05 -20.06 -4.86
N GLN A 818 11.12 -20.73 -6.01
CA GLN A 818 10.96 -20.09 -7.31
C GLN A 818 9.56 -19.53 -7.51
N PHE A 819 8.53 -20.25 -7.05
CA PHE A 819 7.13 -19.81 -7.13
C PHE A 819 6.88 -18.55 -6.28
N ARG A 820 7.48 -18.47 -5.09
CA ARG A 820 7.43 -17.30 -4.19
C ARG A 820 8.28 -16.13 -4.66
N SER A 821 9.35 -16.41 -5.41
CA SER A 821 10.30 -15.38 -5.82
C SER A 821 9.71 -14.45 -6.87
N THR A 822 9.36 -13.24 -6.46
CA THR A 822 8.90 -12.17 -7.36
C THR A 822 10.02 -11.58 -8.23
N LEU A 823 11.28 -11.98 -8.04
CA LEU A 823 12.45 -11.29 -8.59
C LEU A 823 13.15 -11.97 -9.74
N ASP A 824 13.39 -13.25 -9.60
CA ASP A 824 14.34 -13.98 -10.45
C ASP A 824 13.66 -14.93 -11.42
N ASN A 825 12.39 -15.25 -11.18
CA ASN A 825 11.61 -16.08 -12.08
C ASN A 825 10.52 -15.24 -12.78
N PRO A 826 10.43 -15.27 -14.12
CA PRO A 826 9.31 -14.63 -14.82
C PRO A 826 7.96 -15.28 -14.51
N ASN A 827 7.94 -16.50 -13.97
CA ASN A 827 6.78 -17.32 -13.64
C ASN A 827 6.61 -17.47 -12.12
N GLY A 828 5.41 -17.75 -11.65
CA GLY A 828 5.06 -17.79 -10.23
C GLY A 828 4.38 -16.51 -9.76
N ILE A 829 4.50 -16.17 -8.48
CA ILE A 829 3.90 -14.97 -7.88
C ILE A 829 4.66 -13.73 -8.36
N ILE A 830 4.01 -12.88 -9.15
CA ILE A 830 4.58 -11.61 -9.64
C ILE A 830 4.10 -10.40 -8.85
N SER A 831 3.02 -10.55 -8.08
CA SER A 831 2.54 -9.53 -7.14
C SER A 831 1.72 -10.19 -6.03
N SER A 832 1.84 -9.68 -4.82
CA SER A 832 1.00 -10.06 -3.70
C SER A 832 0.48 -8.83 -2.96
N ASP A 833 -0.77 -8.91 -2.49
CA ASP A 833 -1.49 -7.86 -1.79
C ASP A 833 -2.17 -8.47 -0.57
N LYS A 834 -1.96 -7.91 0.61
CA LYS A 834 -2.57 -8.34 1.87
C LYS A 834 -3.22 -7.14 2.53
N VAL A 835 -4.50 -7.26 2.86
CA VAL A 835 -5.26 -6.22 3.57
C VAL A 835 -5.97 -6.85 4.75
N GLY A 836 -5.70 -6.34 5.94
CA GLY A 836 -6.42 -6.77 7.15
C GLY A 836 -7.88 -6.31 7.15
N PRO A 837 -8.80 -7.06 7.81
CA PRO A 837 -10.24 -6.76 7.79
C PRO A 837 -10.57 -5.38 8.34
N THR A 838 -9.87 -4.93 9.37
CA THR A 838 -10.05 -3.59 9.97
C THR A 838 -9.74 -2.48 8.97
N ILE A 839 -8.63 -2.64 8.21
CA ILE A 839 -8.24 -1.67 7.19
C ILE A 839 -9.25 -1.66 6.04
N ALA A 840 -9.70 -2.83 5.59
CA ALA A 840 -10.71 -2.94 4.54
C ALA A 840 -12.03 -2.22 4.93
N ASN A 841 -12.48 -2.38 6.18
CA ASN A 841 -13.67 -1.70 6.69
C ASN A 841 -13.46 -0.17 6.78
N ASP A 842 -12.30 0.29 7.20
CA ASP A 842 -11.96 1.72 7.25
C ASP A 842 -11.97 2.33 5.84
N ILE A 843 -11.30 1.69 4.88
CA ILE A 843 -11.26 2.14 3.48
C ILE A 843 -12.67 2.25 2.90
N LYS A 844 -13.51 1.23 3.10
CA LYS A 844 -14.90 1.19 2.64
C LYS A 844 -15.73 2.35 3.20
N ARG A 845 -15.62 2.60 4.49
CA ARG A 845 -16.32 3.69 5.16
C ARG A 845 -15.82 5.06 4.70
N ASP A 846 -14.51 5.24 4.62
CA ASP A 846 -13.88 6.50 4.21
C ASP A 846 -14.23 6.84 2.75
N ALA A 847 -14.31 5.84 1.87
CA ALA A 847 -14.78 6.00 0.49
C ALA A 847 -16.20 6.58 0.43
N ILE A 848 -17.12 6.03 1.22
CA ILE A 848 -18.51 6.52 1.29
C ILE A 848 -18.53 7.96 1.81
N ILE A 849 -17.83 8.23 2.90
CA ILE A 849 -17.76 9.57 3.50
C ILE A 849 -17.18 10.59 2.51
N ALA A 850 -16.11 10.24 1.79
CA ALA A 850 -15.47 11.10 0.81
C ALA A 850 -16.45 11.53 -0.31
N VAL A 851 -17.22 10.57 -0.83
CA VAL A 851 -18.24 10.87 -1.87
C VAL A 851 -19.31 11.84 -1.34
N PHE A 852 -19.81 11.61 -0.12
CA PHE A 852 -20.79 12.52 0.49
C PHE A 852 -20.23 13.91 0.75
N ILE A 853 -19.02 14.00 1.31
CA ILE A 853 -18.34 15.28 1.54
C ILE A 853 -18.12 16.02 0.23
N ALA A 854 -17.65 15.35 -0.83
CA ALA A 854 -17.46 15.95 -2.13
C ALA A 854 -18.76 16.55 -2.67
N LEU A 855 -19.87 15.82 -2.60
CA LEU A 855 -21.19 16.32 -3.04
C LEU A 855 -21.66 17.53 -2.21
N ILE A 856 -21.46 17.52 -0.89
CA ILE A 856 -21.83 18.63 0.01
C ILE A 856 -20.99 19.88 -0.29
N VAL A 857 -19.67 19.71 -0.42
CA VAL A 857 -18.75 20.82 -0.70
C VAL A 857 -19.06 21.45 -2.05
N ILE A 858 -19.31 20.64 -3.08
CA ILE A 858 -19.70 21.12 -4.41
C ILE A 858 -21.05 21.84 -4.35
N PHE A 859 -22.05 21.26 -3.65
CA PHE A 859 -23.35 21.92 -3.45
C PHE A 859 -23.17 23.30 -2.83
N ALA A 860 -22.44 23.39 -1.74
CA ALA A 860 -22.17 24.62 -1.04
C ALA A 860 -21.47 25.66 -1.94
N TYR A 861 -20.42 25.21 -2.67
CA TYR A 861 -19.70 26.09 -3.60
C TYR A 861 -20.64 26.67 -4.67
N ILE A 862 -21.43 25.84 -5.36
CA ILE A 862 -22.35 26.30 -6.41
C ILE A 862 -23.45 27.19 -5.83
N ALA A 863 -24.03 26.83 -4.69
CA ALA A 863 -25.08 27.61 -4.04
C ALA A 863 -24.60 29.04 -3.67
N VAL A 864 -23.37 29.14 -3.17
CA VAL A 864 -22.72 30.43 -2.84
C VAL A 864 -22.37 31.21 -4.12
N ARG A 865 -21.75 30.52 -5.08
CA ARG A 865 -21.23 31.13 -6.33
C ARG A 865 -22.34 31.70 -7.19
N PHE A 866 -23.46 31.00 -7.32
CA PHE A 866 -24.61 31.44 -8.10
C PHE A 866 -25.70 32.14 -7.25
N LYS A 867 -25.45 32.35 -5.94
CA LYS A 867 -26.35 33.02 -4.99
C LYS A 867 -27.76 32.42 -4.95
N ASN A 868 -27.86 31.12 -5.24
CA ASN A 868 -29.14 30.41 -5.25
C ASN A 868 -28.91 28.89 -5.07
N TRP A 869 -29.48 28.32 -4.03
CA TRP A 869 -29.36 26.90 -3.72
C TRP A 869 -29.96 25.95 -4.78
N THR A 870 -30.91 26.40 -5.58
CA THR A 870 -31.55 25.59 -6.63
C THR A 870 -30.57 25.19 -7.73
N TRP A 871 -29.54 26.02 -7.97
CA TRP A 871 -28.46 25.71 -8.91
C TRP A 871 -27.52 24.62 -8.34
N GLY A 872 -27.22 24.72 -7.06
CA GLY A 872 -26.49 23.68 -6.35
C GLY A 872 -27.22 22.33 -6.38
N LEU A 873 -28.52 22.34 -6.12
CA LEU A 873 -29.34 21.13 -6.17
C LEU A 873 -29.35 20.50 -7.57
N GLY A 874 -29.52 21.29 -8.63
CA GLY A 874 -29.47 20.78 -10.01
C GLY A 874 -28.13 20.13 -10.34
N GLY A 875 -27.01 20.80 -9.97
CA GLY A 875 -25.66 20.25 -10.15
C GLY A 875 -25.46 18.93 -9.39
N VAL A 876 -25.73 18.91 -8.09
CA VAL A 876 -25.53 17.69 -7.26
C VAL A 876 -26.40 16.52 -7.70
N THR A 877 -27.66 16.79 -8.12
CA THR A 877 -28.54 15.73 -8.64
C THR A 877 -27.99 15.12 -9.93
N SER A 878 -27.39 15.93 -10.81
CA SER A 878 -26.71 15.46 -12.02
C SER A 878 -25.51 14.57 -11.67
N LEU A 879 -24.73 14.95 -10.67
CA LEU A 879 -23.56 14.19 -10.21
C LEU A 879 -23.96 12.85 -9.56
N ALA A 880 -24.95 12.87 -8.68
CA ALA A 880 -25.47 11.67 -8.04
C ALA A 880 -26.05 10.68 -9.07
N HIS A 881 -26.79 11.19 -10.08
CA HIS A 881 -27.28 10.40 -11.19
C HIS A 881 -26.13 9.70 -11.94
N THR A 882 -25.08 10.45 -12.28
CA THR A 882 -23.91 9.91 -12.98
C THR A 882 -23.21 8.84 -12.16
N ALA A 883 -22.95 9.11 -10.88
CA ALA A 883 -22.29 8.17 -9.98
C ALA A 883 -23.10 6.87 -9.85
N ILE A 884 -24.41 6.94 -9.61
CA ILE A 884 -25.27 5.76 -9.44
C ILE A 884 -25.26 4.88 -10.70
N ILE A 885 -25.32 5.47 -11.90
CA ILE A 885 -25.31 4.68 -13.14
C ILE A 885 -23.93 4.05 -13.38
N VAL A 886 -22.82 4.74 -13.12
CA VAL A 886 -21.48 4.16 -13.25
C VAL A 886 -21.29 3.00 -12.26
N ILE A 887 -21.71 3.18 -11.02
CA ILE A 887 -21.68 2.12 -9.99
C ILE A 887 -22.56 0.93 -10.43
N GLY A 888 -23.77 1.19 -10.94
CA GLY A 888 -24.68 0.17 -11.46
C GLY A 888 -24.12 -0.60 -12.66
N PHE A 889 -23.39 0.08 -13.54
CA PHE A 889 -22.70 -0.54 -14.68
C PHE A 889 -21.65 -1.56 -14.21
N PHE A 890 -20.84 -1.20 -13.21
CA PHE A 890 -19.84 -2.11 -12.64
C PHE A 890 -20.50 -3.34 -12.02
N SER A 891 -21.60 -3.16 -11.29
CA SER A 891 -22.37 -4.28 -10.76
C SER A 891 -22.94 -5.19 -11.88
N PHE A 892 -23.54 -4.59 -12.91
CA PHE A 892 -24.22 -5.35 -13.95
C PHE A 892 -23.26 -6.14 -14.85
N PHE A 893 -22.18 -5.48 -15.32
CA PHE A 893 -21.23 -6.06 -16.27
C PHE A 893 -20.06 -6.81 -15.65
N SER A 894 -19.94 -6.84 -14.32
CA SER A 894 -18.94 -7.68 -13.63
C SER A 894 -19.10 -9.13 -14.06
N GLY A 895 -18.01 -9.77 -14.48
CA GLY A 895 -17.99 -11.17 -14.96
C GLY A 895 -18.54 -11.39 -16.36
N ILE A 896 -19.03 -10.33 -17.06
CA ILE A 896 -19.51 -10.42 -18.46
C ILE A 896 -18.42 -9.95 -19.42
N LEU A 897 -17.68 -8.89 -19.03
CA LEU A 897 -16.63 -8.32 -19.87
C LEU A 897 -15.31 -9.09 -19.67
N PRO A 898 -14.44 -9.14 -20.71
CA PRO A 898 -13.19 -9.89 -20.66
C PRO A 898 -12.07 -9.19 -19.86
N PHE A 899 -12.42 -8.35 -18.89
CA PHE A 899 -11.51 -7.67 -17.98
C PHE A 899 -12.17 -7.42 -16.63
N THR A 900 -11.37 -7.16 -15.61
CA THR A 900 -11.85 -7.00 -14.24
C THR A 900 -12.57 -5.65 -14.02
N LEU A 901 -13.77 -5.71 -13.42
CA LEU A 901 -14.56 -4.55 -12.98
C LEU A 901 -14.70 -4.61 -11.45
N ASP A 902 -13.57 -4.61 -10.75
CA ASP A 902 -13.57 -4.64 -9.30
C ASP A 902 -13.87 -3.26 -8.72
N VAL A 903 -14.59 -3.25 -7.60
CA VAL A 903 -14.76 -2.05 -6.78
C VAL A 903 -13.61 -2.05 -5.76
N ASP A 904 -12.59 -1.23 -6.04
CA ASP A 904 -11.38 -1.05 -5.26
C ASP A 904 -11.15 0.44 -4.95
N GLN A 905 -10.04 0.81 -4.34
CA GLN A 905 -9.71 2.21 -4.06
C GLN A 905 -9.58 3.03 -5.35
N THR A 906 -9.10 2.44 -6.45
CA THR A 906 -8.95 3.15 -7.73
C THR A 906 -10.29 3.46 -8.38
N PHE A 907 -11.29 2.58 -8.21
CA PHE A 907 -12.67 2.84 -8.61
C PHE A 907 -13.29 4.03 -7.85
N ILE A 908 -13.04 4.14 -6.53
CA ILE A 908 -13.50 5.30 -5.75
C ILE A 908 -12.84 6.59 -6.23
N ALA A 909 -11.53 6.53 -6.56
CA ALA A 909 -10.84 7.66 -7.17
C ALA A 909 -11.49 8.07 -8.50
N ALA A 910 -11.91 7.08 -9.32
CA ALA A 910 -12.66 7.35 -10.55
C ALA A 910 -13.99 8.06 -10.26
N ILE A 911 -14.80 7.57 -9.31
CA ILE A 911 -16.10 8.17 -8.95
C ILE A 911 -15.93 9.62 -8.48
N LEU A 912 -14.99 9.89 -7.58
CA LEU A 912 -14.71 11.25 -7.11
C LEU A 912 -14.24 12.16 -8.27
N THR A 913 -13.42 11.64 -9.16
CA THR A 913 -12.93 12.36 -10.32
C THR A 913 -14.07 12.67 -11.32
N ILE A 914 -14.96 11.72 -11.56
CA ILE A 914 -16.17 11.91 -12.39
C ILE A 914 -17.04 13.00 -11.79
N ILE A 915 -17.25 13.01 -10.48
CA ILE A 915 -18.00 14.05 -9.78
C ILE A 915 -17.35 15.42 -10.02
N GLY A 916 -16.02 15.51 -9.90
CA GLY A 916 -15.27 16.75 -10.14
C GLY A 916 -15.27 17.21 -11.59
N TYR A 917 -15.21 16.28 -12.54
CA TYR A 917 -15.22 16.61 -13.97
C TYR A 917 -16.63 16.96 -14.48
N ALA A 918 -17.64 16.15 -14.15
CA ALA A 918 -18.99 16.34 -14.66
C ALA A 918 -19.64 17.64 -14.16
N ILE A 919 -19.22 18.18 -13.01
CA ILE A 919 -19.73 19.46 -12.55
C ILE A 919 -19.25 20.63 -13.40
N ASN A 920 -18.08 20.52 -14.07
CA ASN A 920 -17.57 21.56 -14.95
C ASN A 920 -18.55 21.91 -16.06
N ASP A 921 -19.17 20.90 -16.71
CA ASP A 921 -20.22 21.11 -17.71
C ASP A 921 -21.44 21.86 -17.14
N ASN A 922 -21.89 21.50 -15.92
CA ASN A 922 -22.99 22.18 -15.27
C ASN A 922 -22.66 23.65 -14.97
N VAL A 923 -21.45 23.94 -14.45
CA VAL A 923 -21.01 25.31 -14.12
C VAL A 923 -21.01 26.19 -15.36
N VAL A 924 -20.51 25.67 -16.47
CA VAL A 924 -20.47 26.38 -17.76
C VAL A 924 -21.89 26.67 -18.31
N ILE A 925 -22.76 25.66 -18.26
CA ILE A 925 -24.16 25.82 -18.66
C ILE A 925 -24.85 26.86 -17.75
N PHE A 926 -24.62 26.79 -16.46
CA PHE A 926 -25.21 27.71 -15.49
C PHE A 926 -24.70 29.14 -15.66
N ASP A 927 -23.41 29.33 -15.92
CA ASP A 927 -22.85 30.64 -16.22
C ASP A 927 -23.51 31.24 -17.50
N ARG A 928 -23.71 30.42 -18.52
CA ARG A 928 -24.38 30.82 -19.75
C ARG A 928 -25.86 31.19 -19.52
N ILE A 929 -26.58 30.41 -18.72
CA ILE A 929 -27.97 30.74 -18.34
C ILE A 929 -28.01 32.06 -17.59
N ARG A 930 -27.06 32.32 -16.69
CA ARG A 930 -26.97 33.59 -15.97
C ARG A 930 -26.74 34.76 -16.93
N GLU A 931 -25.86 34.60 -17.91
CA GLU A 931 -25.56 35.56 -18.94
C GLU A 931 -26.84 35.88 -19.78
N TYR A 932 -27.52 34.86 -20.31
CA TYR A 932 -28.76 35.04 -21.08
C TYR A 932 -29.86 35.70 -20.28
N ARG A 933 -30.00 35.40 -19.00
CA ARG A 933 -30.95 36.08 -18.12
C ARG A 933 -30.61 37.55 -17.92
N GLY A 934 -29.31 37.90 -17.91
CA GLY A 934 -28.89 39.33 -17.89
C GLY A 934 -29.16 40.07 -19.18
N LEU A 935 -28.91 39.41 -20.32
CA LEU A 935 -29.14 39.98 -21.67
C LEU A 935 -30.63 40.10 -22.00
N HIS A 936 -31.47 39.14 -21.61
CA HIS A 936 -32.88 39.05 -21.92
C HIS A 936 -33.76 38.94 -20.67
N PRO A 937 -33.79 39.95 -19.79
CA PRO A 937 -34.48 39.88 -18.50
C PRO A 937 -36.00 39.74 -18.63
N LYS A 938 -36.60 40.14 -19.75
CA LYS A 938 -38.04 40.05 -20.02
C LYS A 938 -38.43 38.71 -20.67
N ALA A 939 -37.51 37.92 -21.17
CA ALA A 939 -37.81 36.63 -21.79
C ALA A 939 -38.21 35.60 -20.74
N GLU A 940 -39.02 34.64 -21.13
CA GLU A 940 -39.43 33.53 -20.28
C GLU A 940 -38.21 32.71 -19.84
N LEU A 941 -38.18 32.26 -18.60
CA LEU A 941 -37.06 31.46 -18.07
C LEU A 941 -36.75 30.22 -18.91
N LYS A 942 -37.83 29.55 -19.43
CA LYS A 942 -37.71 28.39 -20.32
C LYS A 942 -36.97 28.73 -21.61
N THR A 943 -37.29 29.86 -22.21
CA THR A 943 -36.68 30.32 -23.48
C THR A 943 -35.20 30.65 -23.28
N ASN A 944 -34.85 31.36 -22.20
CA ASN A 944 -33.47 31.70 -21.88
C ASN A 944 -32.63 30.44 -21.64
N ILE A 945 -33.14 29.45 -20.90
CA ILE A 945 -32.42 28.19 -20.61
C ILE A 945 -32.20 27.37 -21.88
N ASN A 946 -33.27 27.19 -22.74
CA ASN A 946 -33.11 26.45 -23.99
C ASN A 946 -32.12 27.14 -24.96
N ALA A 947 -32.14 28.50 -25.01
CA ALA A 947 -31.17 29.24 -25.81
C ALA A 947 -29.74 29.08 -25.29
N ALA A 948 -29.55 29.12 -23.98
CA ALA A 948 -28.25 28.88 -23.37
C ALA A 948 -27.73 27.47 -23.65
N LEU A 949 -28.56 26.43 -23.46
CA LEU A 949 -28.20 25.04 -23.75
C LEU A 949 -27.79 24.82 -25.22
N ASN A 950 -28.60 25.35 -26.17
CA ASN A 950 -28.28 25.26 -27.61
C ASN A 950 -26.95 25.98 -27.95
N SER A 951 -26.66 27.13 -27.30
CA SER A 951 -25.42 27.88 -27.54
C SER A 951 -24.17 27.20 -26.96
N THR A 952 -24.32 26.40 -25.92
CA THR A 952 -23.21 25.70 -25.28
C THR A 952 -22.97 24.29 -25.81
N LEU A 953 -23.88 23.74 -26.61
CA LEU A 953 -23.85 22.33 -27.03
C LEU A 953 -22.58 21.93 -27.79
N SER A 954 -22.14 22.75 -28.75
CA SER A 954 -20.91 22.51 -29.52
C SER A 954 -19.67 22.45 -28.61
N ARG A 955 -19.60 23.35 -27.64
CA ARG A 955 -18.51 23.42 -26.69
C ARG A 955 -18.53 22.22 -25.76
N THR A 956 -19.64 21.90 -25.12
CA THR A 956 -19.76 20.76 -24.19
C THR A 956 -19.41 19.45 -24.88
N LEU A 957 -19.84 19.24 -26.14
CA LEU A 957 -19.46 18.05 -26.89
C LEU A 957 -17.95 18.01 -27.22
N ASN A 958 -17.34 19.13 -27.58
CA ASN A 958 -15.92 19.19 -27.92
C ASN A 958 -15.05 18.89 -26.68
N THR A 959 -15.38 19.44 -25.52
CA THR A 959 -14.64 19.16 -24.26
C THR A 959 -14.78 17.70 -23.85
N SER A 960 -15.99 17.15 -23.95
CA SER A 960 -16.22 15.73 -23.65
C SER A 960 -15.50 14.80 -24.63
N VAL A 961 -15.50 15.12 -25.94
CA VAL A 961 -14.81 14.30 -26.96
C VAL A 961 -13.29 14.32 -26.76
N THR A 962 -12.69 15.49 -26.46
CA THR A 962 -11.23 15.55 -26.22
C THR A 962 -10.80 14.66 -25.06
N THR A 963 -11.55 14.72 -23.95
CA THR A 963 -11.24 13.91 -22.76
C THR A 963 -11.59 12.44 -23.00
N LEU A 964 -12.66 12.14 -23.72
CA LEU A 964 -13.06 10.78 -24.09
C LEU A 964 -12.00 10.08 -24.94
N VAL A 965 -11.43 10.76 -25.94
CA VAL A 965 -10.36 10.22 -26.80
C VAL A 965 -9.12 9.86 -25.97
N VAL A 966 -8.79 10.69 -25.01
CA VAL A 966 -7.70 10.45 -24.06
C VAL A 966 -7.96 9.20 -23.22
N MET A 967 -9.16 9.09 -22.63
CA MET A 967 -9.53 7.95 -21.81
C MET A 967 -9.63 6.65 -22.61
N LEU A 968 -10.08 6.69 -23.85
CA LEU A 968 -10.09 5.55 -24.75
C LEU A 968 -8.66 5.04 -25.04
N ALA A 969 -7.70 5.95 -25.23
CA ALA A 969 -6.31 5.57 -25.41
C ALA A 969 -5.77 4.80 -24.18
N ILE A 970 -6.10 5.26 -22.96
CA ILE A 970 -5.73 4.55 -21.73
C ILE A 970 -6.45 3.19 -21.64
N ALA A 971 -7.75 3.13 -21.92
CA ALA A 971 -8.50 1.89 -21.81
C ALA A 971 -7.97 0.79 -22.75
N ILE A 972 -7.46 1.19 -23.93
CA ILE A 972 -6.94 0.25 -24.94
C ILE A 972 -5.46 -0.10 -24.67
N PHE A 973 -4.62 0.88 -24.36
CA PHE A 973 -3.15 0.72 -24.31
C PHE A 973 -2.56 0.78 -22.90
N GLY A 974 -3.35 1.17 -21.89
CA GLY A 974 -2.86 1.46 -20.54
C GLY A 974 -2.62 0.24 -19.63
N GLY A 975 -2.88 -0.98 -20.12
CA GLY A 975 -2.73 -2.20 -19.33
C GLY A 975 -3.92 -2.48 -18.41
N GLU A 976 -3.92 -3.68 -17.82
CA GLU A 976 -5.06 -4.20 -17.03
C GLU A 976 -5.29 -3.41 -15.74
N VAL A 977 -4.22 -3.03 -15.07
CA VAL A 977 -4.27 -2.37 -13.74
C VAL A 977 -5.09 -1.07 -13.76
N ILE A 978 -4.98 -0.28 -14.85
CA ILE A 978 -5.70 1.02 -14.98
C ILE A 978 -6.92 0.96 -15.89
N ARG A 979 -7.21 -0.19 -16.50
CA ARG A 979 -8.33 -0.33 -17.44
C ARG A 979 -9.67 -0.09 -16.76
N GLY A 980 -9.90 -0.66 -15.58
CA GLY A 980 -11.12 -0.45 -14.79
C GLY A 980 -11.35 1.02 -14.47
N LEU A 981 -10.31 1.74 -14.04
CA LEU A 981 -10.34 3.20 -13.82
C LEU A 981 -10.72 3.95 -15.11
N ALA A 982 -10.07 3.62 -16.22
CA ALA A 982 -10.33 4.28 -17.51
C ALA A 982 -11.77 4.06 -17.99
N VAL A 983 -12.30 2.83 -17.86
CA VAL A 983 -13.70 2.51 -18.22
C VAL A 983 -14.68 3.28 -17.34
N ALA A 984 -14.45 3.38 -16.02
CA ALA A 984 -15.28 4.18 -15.14
C ALA A 984 -15.30 5.65 -15.57
N LEU A 985 -14.13 6.23 -15.89
CA LEU A 985 -14.00 7.61 -16.36
C LEU A 985 -14.69 7.84 -17.72
N ILE A 986 -14.55 6.91 -18.68
CA ILE A 986 -15.26 6.97 -19.98
C ILE A 986 -16.77 7.04 -19.76
N LEU A 987 -17.30 6.13 -18.96
CA LEU A 987 -18.73 6.11 -18.62
C LEU A 987 -19.15 7.41 -17.91
N GLY A 988 -18.34 7.86 -16.96
CA GLY A 988 -18.58 9.10 -16.24
C GLY A 988 -18.62 10.33 -17.13
N ILE A 989 -17.74 10.44 -18.11
CA ILE A 989 -17.72 11.54 -19.09
C ILE A 989 -18.99 11.50 -19.95
N VAL A 990 -19.34 10.35 -20.52
CA VAL A 990 -20.50 10.20 -21.41
C VAL A 990 -21.81 10.46 -20.65
N ILE A 991 -21.98 9.81 -19.50
CA ILE A 991 -23.18 9.95 -18.67
C ILE A 991 -23.26 11.33 -18.03
N GLY A 992 -22.11 11.90 -17.59
CA GLY A 992 -22.02 13.22 -16.99
C GLY A 992 -22.42 14.32 -17.94
N THR A 993 -21.96 14.27 -19.19
CA THR A 993 -22.37 15.21 -20.24
C THR A 993 -23.88 15.14 -20.54
N TYR A 994 -24.41 13.90 -20.60
CA TYR A 994 -25.86 13.70 -20.69
C TYR A 994 -26.60 14.29 -19.48
N ALA A 995 -26.14 13.98 -18.27
CA ALA A 995 -26.77 14.38 -17.03
C ALA A 995 -26.78 15.90 -16.82
N SER A 996 -25.75 16.62 -17.24
CA SER A 996 -25.67 18.08 -17.12
C SER A 996 -26.73 18.77 -17.95
N ILE A 997 -26.98 18.30 -19.18
CA ILE A 997 -27.92 18.86 -20.12
C ILE A 997 -29.37 18.44 -19.80
N PHE A 998 -29.59 17.15 -19.53
CA PHE A 998 -30.91 16.52 -19.51
C PHE A 998 -31.46 16.26 -18.10
N ILE A 999 -30.64 16.37 -17.04
CA ILE A 999 -31.06 16.13 -15.66
C ILE A 999 -30.80 17.36 -14.78
N GLY A 1000 -29.57 17.82 -14.67
CA GLY A 1000 -29.20 18.91 -13.77
C GLY A 1000 -29.89 20.22 -14.09
N THR A 1001 -29.80 20.63 -15.35
CA THR A 1001 -30.43 21.88 -15.81
C THR A 1001 -31.97 21.84 -15.75
N PRO A 1002 -32.69 20.78 -16.22
CA PRO A 1002 -34.14 20.67 -16.04
C PRO A 1002 -34.61 20.63 -14.57
N ILE A 1003 -33.89 19.94 -13.69
CA ILE A 1003 -34.25 19.93 -12.24
C ILE A 1003 -34.09 21.33 -11.63
N MET A 1004 -32.99 22.02 -11.90
CA MET A 1004 -32.77 23.40 -11.49
C MET A 1004 -33.94 24.30 -11.98
N TYR A 1005 -34.36 24.13 -13.22
CA TYR A 1005 -35.53 24.88 -13.78
C TYR A 1005 -36.82 24.55 -13.05
N ASP A 1006 -37.16 23.26 -12.88
CA ASP A 1006 -38.44 22.86 -12.26
C ASP A 1006 -38.55 23.35 -10.81
N VAL A 1007 -37.49 23.23 -10.02
CA VAL A 1007 -37.45 23.72 -8.65
C VAL A 1007 -37.52 25.25 -8.58
N THR A 1008 -36.77 25.95 -9.43
CA THR A 1008 -36.83 27.42 -9.51
C THR A 1008 -38.20 27.89 -9.89
N ASN A 1009 -38.83 27.27 -10.90
CA ASN A 1009 -40.16 27.62 -11.36
C ASN A 1009 -41.25 27.34 -10.30
N ALA A 1010 -41.14 26.25 -9.54
CA ALA A 1010 -42.03 25.94 -8.42
C ALA A 1010 -41.94 27.01 -7.31
N ILE A 1011 -40.73 27.48 -6.99
CA ILE A 1011 -40.54 28.57 -6.03
C ILE A 1011 -41.13 29.89 -6.50
N LEU A 1012 -40.92 30.24 -7.77
CA LEU A 1012 -41.47 31.46 -8.37
C LEU A 1012 -43.01 31.45 -8.38
N LYS A 1013 -43.61 30.30 -8.73
CA LYS A 1013 -45.07 30.13 -8.67
C LYS A 1013 -45.63 30.27 -7.24
N LYS A 1014 -44.93 29.67 -6.23
CA LYS A 1014 -45.28 29.81 -4.83
C LYS A 1014 -45.21 31.28 -4.34
N LYS A 1015 -44.19 32.01 -4.76
CA LYS A 1015 -44.03 33.44 -4.44
C LYS A 1015 -45.13 34.28 -5.07
N ALA A 1016 -45.44 34.03 -6.37
CA ALA A 1016 -46.52 34.72 -7.06
C ALA A 1016 -47.91 34.43 -6.47
N ALA A 1017 -48.14 33.19 -6.00
CA ALA A 1017 -49.39 32.82 -5.29
C ALA A 1017 -49.52 33.45 -3.90
N LYS A 1018 -48.41 33.75 -3.22
CA LYS A 1018 -48.37 34.44 -1.91
C LYS A 1018 -48.47 35.96 -2.01
N SER A 1019 -48.19 36.54 -3.20
CA SER A 1019 -48.29 37.98 -3.47
C SER A 1019 -49.64 38.41 -4.09
N LYS A 1020 -50.51 37.44 -4.43
CA LYS A 1020 -51.93 37.57 -4.69
C LYS A 1020 -52.73 37.29 -3.43
#